data_fba1d32dffa3ed5135e718806f7e9bd7
#
_entry.id   fba1d32dffa3ed5135e718806f7e9bd7
#
_cell.length_a   1.000
_cell.length_b   1.000
_cell.length_c   1.000
_cell.angle_alpha   90.00
_cell.angle_beta   90.00
_cell.angle_gamma   90.00
#
_symmetry.space_group_name_H-M   'P 1'
#
loop_
_entity.id
_entity.type
_entity.pdbx_description
1 polymer ?
#
loop_
_entity_poly.entity_id
_entity_poly.type
_entity_poly.pdbx_seq_one_letter_code
_entity_poly.pdbx_strand_id
1 'polypeptide(L)'
;MADEENSNLANSLKEKLHFHNYRYYVLDDPVISDFEYDRIFRQLVDLEENIPGLKAADSPTQRVGGAPSPEFLEIQHRSPMLSLGNVFNVNEFIAWHNRAATRLQFSNFEMICEPKIDGLAISLTYENGLLVQGATRGDGNKGEDVTSNVRTIRSIPLSLQSANPPQRLEVRGEIYYPLDAFEKFNNERLAEGQAPFANPRNAAAGSLRQLDPKTTSERHLSIWVYQLGSVDGQAAPDTHWEIMQWLRSLGFRINPLIELVTNLDSVTKYHQRWIENRNNENYQTDGIVVKVNSLEYQRLLGFISREPRWAVAYKFPSEQAITKLVEIGINVGRTGNLNPFAVLEPVQLGGVVIQHATLHNEEDILRKDIRIGDQVIIERAGEVIPQVIGPVAGSRTGAEIPFEMPGLCPSCSSLVSKIEGEAAHRCSNASCPSQKFEKIKHFVSKSAMDIEGLGEKLVKLLLDLGLINEFPDLYFLEREQLLNVERMGEKSVTNLLSAIEKSKQRPLSSLISGLGILHVGSETSELLAKQFKSVDTIAQVSLENFEAIPGIGSIVGAALVEYFQNSENLAIIEKLRSAGVNFTENENLEEYVSSFIGLRFVVTGRIEGYTRSELEQYIKNRGGSVSSSVSSKTNFVVAGEDAGSKLSDAEKLNVSIISFAELQNLDRQGLH
;
A
#
# COMPACT_ATOMS: atom_id res chain seq x y z
N MET A 1 9.21 12.03 -49.54
CA MET A 1 8.74 13.44 -49.45
C MET A 1 7.37 13.55 -48.79
N ALA A 2 6.25 13.01 -49.36
CA ALA A 2 4.93 13.15 -48.72
C ALA A 2 4.85 12.48 -47.32
N ASP A 3 5.43 11.29 -47.17
CA ASP A 3 5.44 10.59 -45.86
C ASP A 3 6.32 11.29 -44.81
N GLU A 4 7.41 11.90 -45.22
CA GLU A 4 8.31 12.66 -44.38
C GLU A 4 7.69 14.03 -43.96
N GLU A 5 6.94 14.68 -44.87
CA GLU A 5 6.17 15.87 -44.54
C GLU A 5 5.05 15.58 -43.52
N ASN A 6 4.32 14.49 -43.68
CA ASN A 6 3.27 14.05 -42.76
C ASN A 6 3.84 13.65 -41.39
N SER A 7 4.99 12.99 -41.35
CA SER A 7 5.69 12.66 -40.11
C SER A 7 6.14 13.90 -39.33
N ASN A 8 6.72 14.88 -40.05
CA ASN A 8 7.13 16.15 -39.48
C ASN A 8 5.93 16.96 -38.93
N LEU A 9 4.81 16.98 -39.71
CA LEU A 9 3.59 17.63 -39.29
C LEU A 9 2.99 16.97 -38.01
N ALA A 10 2.89 15.63 -37.99
CA ALA A 10 2.39 14.89 -36.84
C ALA A 10 3.23 15.17 -35.59
N ASN A 11 4.57 15.16 -35.70
CA ASN A 11 5.47 15.49 -34.59
C ASN A 11 5.28 16.93 -34.10
N SER A 12 5.15 17.90 -35.00
CA SER A 12 4.89 19.31 -34.65
C SER A 12 3.54 19.48 -33.93
N LEU A 13 2.48 18.80 -34.39
CA LEU A 13 1.17 18.84 -33.73
C LEU A 13 1.22 18.19 -32.34
N LYS A 14 1.93 17.06 -32.21
CA LYS A 14 2.12 16.36 -30.95
C LYS A 14 2.87 17.23 -29.93
N GLU A 15 3.98 17.87 -30.33
CA GLU A 15 4.73 18.80 -29.48
C GLU A 15 3.87 19.98 -29.00
N LYS A 16 3.09 20.59 -29.90
CA LYS A 16 2.15 21.66 -29.53
C LYS A 16 1.12 21.20 -28.52
N LEU A 17 0.52 20.02 -28.72
CA LEU A 17 -0.48 19.48 -27.79
C LEU A 17 0.14 19.13 -26.43
N HIS A 18 1.36 18.59 -26.37
CA HIS A 18 2.10 18.37 -25.12
C HIS A 18 2.36 19.70 -24.39
N PHE A 19 2.82 20.74 -25.12
CA PHE A 19 3.04 22.06 -24.57
C PHE A 19 1.74 22.66 -23.97
N HIS A 20 0.62 22.62 -24.72
CA HIS A 20 -0.64 23.17 -24.24
C HIS A 20 -1.24 22.34 -23.09
N ASN A 21 -1.10 21.01 -23.10
CA ASN A 21 -1.47 20.15 -21.99
C ASN A 21 -0.68 20.51 -20.71
N TYR A 22 0.63 20.70 -20.84
CA TYR A 22 1.48 21.13 -19.73
C TYR A 22 1.06 22.47 -19.15
N ARG A 23 0.83 23.46 -20.02
CA ARG A 23 0.36 24.80 -19.62
C ARG A 23 -0.98 24.73 -18.89
N TYR A 24 -1.93 23.98 -19.43
CA TYR A 24 -3.28 23.88 -18.89
C TYR A 24 -3.34 23.04 -17.60
N TYR A 25 -2.84 21.78 -17.64
CA TYR A 25 -3.06 20.81 -16.57
C TYR A 25 -1.99 20.80 -15.48
N VAL A 26 -0.80 21.34 -15.75
CA VAL A 26 0.33 21.37 -14.80
C VAL A 26 0.58 22.76 -14.26
N LEU A 27 0.60 23.80 -15.13
CA LEU A 27 0.88 25.17 -14.74
C LEU A 27 -0.38 26.00 -14.43
N ASP A 28 -1.58 25.50 -14.78
CA ASP A 28 -2.84 26.22 -14.66
C ASP A 28 -2.80 27.62 -15.36
N ASP A 29 -2.13 27.67 -16.52
CA ASP A 29 -1.86 28.91 -17.27
C ASP A 29 -2.06 28.67 -18.78
N PRO A 30 -3.31 28.47 -19.24
CA PRO A 30 -3.63 28.24 -20.65
C PRO A 30 -3.31 29.43 -21.51
N VAL A 31 -2.70 29.17 -22.67
CA VAL A 31 -2.31 30.22 -23.65
C VAL A 31 -3.09 30.14 -24.97
N ILE A 32 -3.96 29.18 -25.12
CA ILE A 32 -4.92 29.04 -26.23
C ILE A 32 -6.31 28.72 -25.69
N SER A 33 -7.35 28.96 -26.51
CA SER A 33 -8.71 28.55 -26.20
C SER A 33 -8.91 27.03 -26.36
N ASP A 34 -9.93 26.47 -25.69
CA ASP A 34 -10.32 25.06 -25.85
C ASP A 34 -10.65 24.74 -27.33
N PHE A 35 -11.25 25.67 -28.04
CA PHE A 35 -11.55 25.53 -29.47
C PHE A 35 -10.28 25.40 -30.32
N GLU A 36 -9.24 26.17 -30.03
CA GLU A 36 -7.95 26.07 -30.76
C GLU A 36 -7.23 24.76 -30.42
N TYR A 37 -7.27 24.34 -29.14
CA TYR A 37 -6.74 23.04 -28.72
C TYR A 37 -7.43 21.89 -29.44
N ASP A 38 -8.77 21.88 -29.48
CA ASP A 38 -9.57 20.86 -30.15
C ASP A 38 -9.28 20.79 -31.65
N ARG A 39 -9.04 21.93 -32.27
CA ARG A 39 -8.66 21.98 -33.69
C ARG A 39 -7.32 21.30 -33.96
N ILE A 40 -6.31 21.58 -33.12
CA ILE A 40 -4.99 20.96 -33.23
C ILE A 40 -5.11 19.45 -32.94
N PHE A 41 -5.89 19.07 -31.94
CA PHE A 41 -6.11 17.67 -31.58
C PHE A 41 -6.78 16.88 -32.72
N ARG A 42 -7.83 17.42 -33.34
CA ARG A 42 -8.49 16.78 -34.48
C ARG A 42 -7.55 16.61 -35.67
N GLN A 43 -6.72 17.61 -35.98
CA GLN A 43 -5.72 17.49 -37.04
C GLN A 43 -4.75 16.33 -36.81
N LEU A 44 -4.33 16.11 -35.55
CA LEU A 44 -3.47 14.97 -35.21
C LEU A 44 -4.22 13.63 -35.32
N VAL A 45 -5.48 13.57 -34.86
CA VAL A 45 -6.34 12.36 -35.02
C VAL A 45 -6.48 11.99 -36.50
N ASP A 46 -6.84 12.97 -37.34
CA ASP A 46 -7.03 12.74 -38.76
C ASP A 46 -5.76 12.22 -39.45
N LEU A 47 -4.58 12.75 -39.07
CA LEU A 47 -3.29 12.27 -39.60
C LEU A 47 -2.98 10.83 -39.15
N GLU A 48 -3.18 10.53 -37.88
CA GLU A 48 -2.91 9.21 -37.30
C GLU A 48 -3.90 8.13 -37.77
N GLU A 49 -5.14 8.50 -38.08
CA GLU A 49 -6.14 7.58 -38.70
C GLU A 49 -5.81 7.25 -40.14
N ASN A 50 -5.40 8.26 -40.92
CA ASN A 50 -5.04 8.07 -42.30
C ASN A 50 -3.69 7.37 -42.51
N ILE A 51 -2.75 7.50 -41.55
CA ILE A 51 -1.41 6.93 -41.61
C ILE A 51 -1.10 6.22 -40.28
N PRO A 52 -1.50 4.95 -40.11
CA PRO A 52 -1.37 4.21 -38.84
C PRO A 52 0.06 4.14 -38.31
N GLY A 53 1.09 4.24 -39.15
CA GLY A 53 2.50 4.27 -38.74
C GLY A 53 2.92 5.52 -37.98
N LEU A 54 2.09 6.58 -37.93
CA LEU A 54 2.34 7.80 -37.17
C LEU A 54 1.84 7.73 -35.69
N LYS A 55 1.06 6.72 -35.35
CA LYS A 55 0.58 6.51 -33.98
C LYS A 55 1.74 6.19 -33.04
N ALA A 56 2.19 7.17 -32.27
CA ALA A 56 3.24 6.99 -31.28
C ALA A 56 2.64 6.70 -29.90
N ALA A 57 3.37 5.96 -29.06
CA ALA A 57 2.94 5.61 -27.70
C ALA A 57 2.72 6.82 -26.78
N ASP A 58 3.39 7.93 -27.05
CA ASP A 58 3.28 9.21 -26.34
C ASP A 58 2.27 10.18 -26.95
N SER A 59 1.56 9.79 -28.04
CA SER A 59 0.58 10.68 -28.66
C SER A 59 -0.57 11.01 -27.68
N PRO A 60 -0.97 12.28 -27.58
CA PRO A 60 -2.15 12.70 -26.82
C PRO A 60 -3.43 11.97 -27.24
N THR A 61 -3.52 11.52 -28.49
CA THR A 61 -4.66 10.75 -29.04
C THR A 61 -4.76 9.35 -28.47
N GLN A 62 -3.66 8.80 -27.92
CA GLN A 62 -3.58 7.45 -27.37
C GLN A 62 -3.90 7.39 -25.86
N ARG A 63 -4.27 8.52 -25.22
CA ARG A 63 -4.58 8.54 -23.77
C ARG A 63 -5.77 7.64 -23.41
N VAL A 64 -6.77 7.49 -24.26
CA VAL A 64 -8.01 6.74 -24.03
C VAL A 64 -8.12 5.53 -24.98
N GLY A 65 -7.00 4.98 -25.43
CA GLY A 65 -6.96 3.90 -26.44
C GLY A 65 -6.88 2.47 -25.86
N GLY A 66 -6.86 2.29 -24.55
CA GLY A 66 -6.77 0.96 -23.91
C GLY A 66 -8.09 0.17 -24.01
N ALA A 67 -8.01 -1.11 -24.40
CA ALA A 67 -9.16 -2.02 -24.29
C ALA A 67 -9.46 -2.31 -22.80
N PRO A 68 -10.74 -2.56 -22.44
CA PRO A 68 -11.09 -3.00 -21.09
C PRO A 68 -10.30 -4.25 -20.69
N SER A 69 -9.69 -4.22 -19.50
CA SER A 69 -8.98 -5.38 -18.93
C SER A 69 -9.95 -6.29 -18.18
N PRO A 70 -9.82 -7.62 -18.25
CA PRO A 70 -10.64 -8.51 -17.44
C PRO A 70 -10.28 -8.44 -15.94
N GLU A 71 -9.04 -8.11 -15.61
CA GLU A 71 -8.52 -7.97 -14.25
C GLU A 71 -7.23 -7.12 -14.25
N PHE A 72 -6.81 -6.62 -13.09
CA PHE A 72 -5.54 -5.93 -12.93
C PHE A 72 -4.42 -6.92 -12.61
N LEU A 73 -3.32 -6.84 -13.36
CA LEU A 73 -2.13 -7.64 -13.09
C LEU A 73 -1.42 -7.12 -11.84
N GLU A 74 -0.85 -8.04 -11.06
CA GLU A 74 -0.01 -7.69 -9.92
C GLU A 74 1.39 -7.28 -10.39
N ILE A 75 1.92 -6.19 -9.84
CA ILE A 75 3.25 -5.65 -10.14
C ILE A 75 4.06 -5.58 -8.85
N GLN A 76 5.28 -6.12 -8.90
CA GLN A 76 6.26 -5.97 -7.84
C GLN A 76 6.92 -4.58 -7.90
N HIS A 77 6.89 -3.82 -6.80
CA HIS A 77 7.62 -2.56 -6.70
C HIS A 77 9.12 -2.82 -6.59
N ARG A 78 9.92 -2.07 -7.36
CA ARG A 78 11.38 -2.16 -7.32
C ARG A 78 11.95 -1.71 -5.96
N SER A 79 11.33 -0.71 -5.35
CA SER A 79 11.57 -0.29 -3.98
C SER A 79 10.24 -0.16 -3.24
N PRO A 80 10.14 -0.57 -1.96
CA PRO A 80 8.88 -0.56 -1.22
C PRO A 80 8.23 0.83 -1.18
N MET A 81 6.91 0.88 -1.36
CA MET A 81 6.10 2.08 -1.13
C MET A 81 5.71 2.13 0.35
N LEU A 82 6.49 2.86 1.12
CA LEU A 82 6.39 2.91 2.57
C LEU A 82 5.15 3.71 3.04
N SER A 83 4.67 3.37 4.23
CA SER A 83 3.73 4.20 4.98
C SER A 83 4.49 5.28 5.75
N LEU A 84 3.78 6.29 6.28
CA LEU A 84 4.36 7.32 7.13
C LEU A 84 3.90 7.10 8.57
N GLY A 85 4.81 7.26 9.54
CA GLY A 85 4.45 7.41 10.94
C GLY A 85 3.65 8.70 11.14
N ASN A 86 2.71 8.71 12.10
CA ASN A 86 1.86 9.86 12.38
C ASN A 86 2.27 10.54 13.67
N VAL A 87 2.12 11.87 13.71
CA VAL A 87 2.15 12.71 14.91
C VAL A 87 0.93 13.63 14.89
N PHE A 88 0.35 13.88 16.06
CA PHE A 88 -0.92 14.60 16.21
C PHE A 88 -0.79 15.92 16.95
N ASN A 89 0.34 16.17 17.58
CA ASN A 89 0.61 17.39 18.33
C ASN A 89 2.10 17.78 18.27
N VAL A 90 2.38 19.00 18.68
CA VAL A 90 3.73 19.57 18.64
C VAL A 90 4.75 18.78 19.46
N ASN A 91 4.34 18.19 20.59
CA ASN A 91 5.25 17.43 21.47
C ASN A 91 5.68 16.12 20.78
N GLU A 92 4.77 15.43 20.13
CA GLU A 92 5.07 14.22 19.34
C GLU A 92 5.98 14.54 18.16
N PHE A 93 5.74 15.69 17.48
CA PHE A 93 6.60 16.17 16.40
C PHE A 93 8.03 16.48 16.91
N ILE A 94 8.16 17.19 18.04
CA ILE A 94 9.46 17.44 18.68
C ILE A 94 10.14 16.11 19.05
N ALA A 95 9.40 15.15 19.59
CA ALA A 95 9.95 13.82 19.91
C ALA A 95 10.46 13.08 18.67
N TRP A 96 9.75 13.16 17.51
CA TRP A 96 10.22 12.61 16.25
C TRP A 96 11.52 13.30 15.79
N HIS A 97 11.58 14.62 15.80
CA HIS A 97 12.76 15.39 15.44
C HIS A 97 13.96 15.03 16.33
N ASN A 98 13.77 14.92 17.63
CA ASN A 98 14.82 14.58 18.60
C ASN A 98 15.37 13.15 18.36
N ARG A 99 14.51 12.18 18.00
CA ARG A 99 14.96 10.83 17.61
C ARG A 99 15.83 10.87 16.34
N ALA A 100 15.45 11.68 15.35
CA ALA A 100 16.25 11.89 14.15
C ALA A 100 17.60 12.58 14.46
N ALA A 101 17.56 13.65 15.26
CA ALA A 101 18.74 14.39 15.72
C ALA A 101 19.75 13.51 16.47
N THR A 102 19.26 12.65 17.39
CA THR A 102 20.10 11.70 18.13
C THR A 102 20.82 10.72 17.22
N ARG A 103 20.15 10.21 16.18
CA ARG A 103 20.78 9.30 15.20
C ARG A 103 21.78 9.99 14.31
N LEU A 104 21.51 11.22 13.90
CA LEU A 104 22.40 12.03 13.07
C LEU A 104 23.54 12.65 13.88
N GLN A 105 23.47 12.63 15.22
CA GLN A 105 24.40 13.27 16.14
C GLN A 105 24.46 14.80 16.01
N PHE A 106 23.45 15.42 15.42
CA PHE A 106 23.26 16.89 15.38
C PHE A 106 21.79 17.21 15.15
N SER A 107 21.36 18.44 15.56
CA SER A 107 19.95 18.82 15.60
C SER A 107 19.54 19.86 14.56
N ASN A 108 20.48 20.44 13.84
CA ASN A 108 20.20 21.54 12.91
C ASN A 108 20.24 21.07 11.45
N PHE A 109 19.23 20.33 11.03
CA PHE A 109 19.07 19.86 9.65
C PHE A 109 17.86 20.48 8.97
N GLU A 110 17.98 20.70 7.67
CA GLU A 110 16.90 21.20 6.84
C GLU A 110 15.77 20.17 6.68
N MET A 111 14.56 20.64 6.64
CA MET A 111 13.37 19.84 6.40
C MET A 111 12.53 20.43 5.27
N ILE A 112 11.76 19.58 4.61
CA ILE A 112 10.73 19.97 3.64
C ILE A 112 9.38 19.75 4.30
N CYS A 113 8.53 20.78 4.21
CA CYS A 113 7.11 20.68 4.54
C CYS A 113 6.29 20.66 3.24
N GLU A 114 5.38 19.71 3.15
CA GLU A 114 4.45 19.58 2.02
C GLU A 114 3.04 19.24 2.51
N PRO A 115 1.96 19.61 1.78
CA PRO A 115 0.61 19.21 2.14
C PRO A 115 0.48 17.68 2.00
N LYS A 116 -0.18 17.06 2.97
CA LYS A 116 -0.54 15.66 2.91
C LYS A 116 -1.86 15.50 2.16
N ILE A 117 -1.74 15.20 0.87
CA ILE A 117 -2.89 15.02 0.00
C ILE A 117 -3.66 13.75 0.40
N ASP A 118 -4.98 13.86 0.46
CA ASP A 118 -5.85 12.72 0.73
C ASP A 118 -6.35 12.10 -0.59
N GLY A 119 -5.64 11.09 -1.06
CA GLY A 119 -5.86 10.45 -2.35
C GLY A 119 -5.44 8.98 -2.36
N LEU A 120 -4.90 8.55 -3.49
CA LEU A 120 -4.37 7.21 -3.73
C LEU A 120 -2.92 7.28 -4.18
N ALA A 121 -2.02 6.68 -3.42
CA ALA A 121 -0.60 6.64 -3.76
C ALA A 121 -0.35 5.79 -5.02
N ILE A 122 0.47 6.33 -5.93
CA ILE A 122 0.82 5.74 -7.20
C ILE A 122 2.33 5.77 -7.43
N SER A 123 2.88 4.72 -8.06
CA SER A 123 4.20 4.70 -8.66
C SER A 123 4.07 4.81 -10.17
N LEU A 124 4.82 5.73 -10.80
CA LEU A 124 4.89 5.92 -12.24
C LEU A 124 6.30 5.64 -12.70
N THR A 125 6.45 4.74 -13.67
CA THR A 125 7.75 4.38 -14.27
C THR A 125 7.83 4.89 -15.69
N TYR A 126 8.94 5.55 -16.00
CA TYR A 126 9.30 6.03 -17.33
C TYR A 126 10.57 5.34 -17.79
N GLU A 127 10.61 4.93 -19.05
CA GLU A 127 11.80 4.41 -19.71
C GLU A 127 12.14 5.27 -20.94
N ASN A 128 13.36 5.75 -21.00
CA ASN A 128 13.80 6.68 -22.05
C ASN A 128 12.86 7.86 -22.24
N GLY A 129 12.31 8.35 -21.11
CA GLY A 129 11.39 9.48 -21.10
C GLY A 129 9.91 9.15 -21.39
N LEU A 130 9.54 7.92 -21.71
CA LEU A 130 8.15 7.52 -22.00
C LEU A 130 7.51 6.81 -20.80
N LEU A 131 6.26 7.11 -20.47
CA LEU A 131 5.48 6.41 -19.46
C LEU A 131 5.20 4.97 -19.87
N VAL A 132 5.79 4.02 -19.16
CA VAL A 132 5.64 2.59 -19.43
C VAL A 132 4.76 1.88 -18.41
N GLN A 133 4.70 2.36 -17.15
CA GLN A 133 3.97 1.68 -16.09
C GLN A 133 3.40 2.65 -15.06
N GLY A 134 2.19 2.37 -14.59
CA GLY A 134 1.56 2.97 -13.42
C GLY A 134 1.06 1.88 -12.48
N ALA A 135 1.51 1.86 -11.23
CA ALA A 135 1.16 0.84 -10.25
C ALA A 135 0.62 1.45 -8.96
N THR A 136 -0.49 0.92 -8.43
CA THR A 136 -1.00 1.31 -7.11
C THR A 136 -0.03 0.86 -6.00
N ARG A 137 -0.12 1.47 -4.83
CA ARG A 137 0.74 1.09 -3.68
C ARG A 137 0.56 -0.37 -3.27
N GLY A 138 -0.68 -0.87 -3.31
CA GLY A 138 -1.01 -2.21 -2.80
C GLY A 138 -0.61 -2.38 -1.34
N ASP A 139 0.11 -3.45 -1.03
CA ASP A 139 0.64 -3.75 0.30
C ASP A 139 1.98 -3.04 0.60
N GLY A 140 2.48 -2.28 -0.36
CA GLY A 140 3.76 -1.58 -0.31
C GLY A 140 4.90 -2.31 -1.04
N ASN A 141 4.83 -3.62 -1.21
CA ASN A 141 5.77 -4.40 -2.00
C ASN A 141 5.22 -4.71 -3.39
N LYS A 142 3.91 -4.95 -3.47
CA LYS A 142 3.19 -5.28 -4.68
C LYS A 142 1.97 -4.38 -4.83
N GLY A 143 1.68 -3.98 -6.05
CA GLY A 143 0.52 -3.16 -6.42
C GLY A 143 -0.19 -3.70 -7.64
N GLU A 144 -1.27 -3.05 -8.05
CA GLU A 144 -2.05 -3.37 -9.24
C GLU A 144 -1.57 -2.53 -10.43
N ASP A 145 -1.41 -3.14 -11.60
CA ASP A 145 -1.13 -2.41 -12.86
C ASP A 145 -2.36 -1.61 -13.30
N VAL A 146 -2.24 -0.30 -13.19
CA VAL A 146 -3.27 0.65 -13.63
C VAL A 146 -2.76 1.55 -14.75
N THR A 147 -1.77 1.08 -15.51
CA THR A 147 -1.09 1.85 -16.57
C THR A 147 -2.08 2.48 -17.55
N SER A 148 -3.05 1.69 -18.05
CA SER A 148 -4.05 2.19 -18.99
C SER A 148 -4.92 3.31 -18.39
N ASN A 149 -5.21 3.23 -17.08
CA ASN A 149 -6.02 4.22 -16.38
C ASN A 149 -5.22 5.49 -16.09
N VAL A 150 -3.97 5.39 -15.61
CA VAL A 150 -3.13 6.58 -15.36
C VAL A 150 -2.80 7.36 -16.63
N ARG A 151 -2.71 6.69 -17.79
CA ARG A 151 -2.54 7.37 -19.09
C ARG A 151 -3.68 8.32 -19.40
N THR A 152 -4.88 8.09 -18.90
CA THR A 152 -6.04 8.96 -19.11
C THR A 152 -5.98 10.25 -18.27
N ILE A 153 -5.19 10.28 -17.20
CA ILE A 153 -5.04 11.44 -16.30
C ILE A 153 -4.18 12.49 -16.99
N ARG A 154 -4.78 13.62 -17.34
CA ARG A 154 -4.15 14.62 -18.20
C ARG A 154 -2.96 15.35 -17.55
N SER A 155 -2.93 15.43 -16.23
CA SER A 155 -1.82 16.01 -15.46
C SER A 155 -0.60 15.07 -15.33
N ILE A 156 -0.68 13.83 -15.83
CA ILE A 156 0.45 12.89 -15.92
C ILE A 156 1.08 13.03 -17.31
N PRO A 157 2.37 13.39 -17.43
CA PRO A 157 3.05 13.46 -18.71
C PRO A 157 3.21 12.04 -19.31
N LEU A 158 2.85 11.86 -20.58
CA LEU A 158 3.11 10.61 -21.30
C LEU A 158 4.57 10.51 -21.74
N SER A 159 5.22 11.67 -21.94
CA SER A 159 6.65 11.79 -22.19
C SER A 159 7.24 12.91 -21.33
N LEU A 160 8.48 12.71 -20.87
CA LEU A 160 9.19 13.70 -20.06
C LEU A 160 9.69 14.87 -20.91
N GLN A 161 9.68 16.06 -20.34
CA GLN A 161 10.19 17.29 -20.98
C GLN A 161 11.73 17.37 -20.82
N SER A 162 12.45 16.54 -21.53
CA SER A 162 13.92 16.53 -21.52
C SER A 162 14.46 16.05 -22.86
N ALA A 163 15.50 16.72 -23.35
CA ALA A 163 16.23 16.28 -24.53
C ALA A 163 17.09 15.02 -24.24
N ASN A 164 17.50 14.85 -22.98
CA ASN A 164 18.25 13.69 -22.49
C ASN A 164 17.54 13.12 -21.25
N PRO A 165 16.43 12.41 -21.41
CA PRO A 165 15.72 11.84 -20.28
C PRO A 165 16.56 10.73 -19.62
N PRO A 166 16.37 10.45 -18.31
CA PRO A 166 16.95 9.27 -17.66
C PRO A 166 16.57 7.99 -18.42
N GLN A 167 17.48 7.00 -18.42
CA GLN A 167 17.21 5.70 -18.99
C GLN A 167 15.96 5.06 -18.35
N ARG A 168 15.87 5.16 -17.02
CA ARG A 168 14.68 4.80 -16.25
C ARG A 168 14.47 5.78 -15.12
N LEU A 169 13.23 6.16 -14.89
CA LEU A 169 12.80 7.03 -13.81
C LEU A 169 11.54 6.46 -13.17
N GLU A 170 11.56 6.24 -11.86
CA GLU A 170 10.38 5.95 -11.05
C GLU A 170 10.07 7.17 -10.18
N VAL A 171 8.84 7.66 -10.23
CA VAL A 171 8.35 8.73 -9.35
C VAL A 171 7.12 8.27 -8.58
N ARG A 172 6.89 8.86 -7.40
CA ARG A 172 5.72 8.60 -6.56
C ARG A 172 4.89 9.85 -6.41
N GLY A 173 3.58 9.67 -6.48
CA GLY A 173 2.62 10.75 -6.36
C GLY A 173 1.34 10.29 -5.68
N GLU A 174 0.46 11.24 -5.40
CA GLU A 174 -0.89 10.99 -4.92
C GLU A 174 -1.88 11.38 -6.00
N ILE A 175 -2.65 10.41 -6.51
CA ILE A 175 -3.79 10.67 -7.39
C ILE A 175 -4.95 11.07 -6.49
N TYR A 176 -5.60 12.18 -6.83
CA TYR A 176 -6.70 12.74 -6.06
C TYR A 176 -7.85 13.16 -6.97
N TYR A 177 -9.01 13.36 -6.37
CA TYR A 177 -10.18 13.93 -7.02
C TYR A 177 -10.24 15.43 -6.69
N PRO A 178 -10.13 16.36 -7.64
CA PRO A 178 -10.38 17.77 -7.41
C PRO A 178 -11.79 18.00 -6.85
N LEU A 179 -11.94 18.86 -5.84
CA LEU A 179 -13.19 19.00 -5.09
C LEU A 179 -14.36 19.44 -5.95
N ASP A 180 -14.16 20.40 -6.85
CA ASP A 180 -15.15 20.87 -7.82
C ASP A 180 -15.62 19.73 -8.76
N ALA A 181 -14.70 18.94 -9.28
CA ALA A 181 -15.00 17.80 -10.13
C ALA A 181 -15.72 16.69 -9.35
N PHE A 182 -15.34 16.48 -8.08
CA PHE A 182 -15.98 15.51 -7.19
C PHE A 182 -17.44 15.89 -6.88
N GLU A 183 -17.71 17.16 -6.56
CA GLU A 183 -19.06 17.66 -6.32
C GLU A 183 -19.95 17.49 -7.56
N LYS A 184 -19.44 17.89 -8.73
CA LYS A 184 -20.14 17.70 -9.99
C LYS A 184 -20.48 16.24 -10.23
N PHE A 185 -19.51 15.34 -10.08
CA PHE A 185 -19.70 13.91 -10.25
C PHE A 185 -20.73 13.32 -9.29
N ASN A 186 -20.71 13.71 -8.01
CA ASN A 186 -21.72 13.23 -7.05
C ASN A 186 -23.13 13.75 -7.37
N ASN A 187 -23.25 14.98 -7.87
CA ASN A 187 -24.54 15.51 -8.33
C ASN A 187 -25.09 14.76 -9.55
N GLU A 188 -24.25 14.39 -10.50
CA GLU A 188 -24.62 13.55 -11.65
C GLU A 188 -25.11 12.17 -11.19
N ARG A 189 -24.37 11.50 -10.25
CA ARG A 189 -24.81 10.22 -9.65
C ARG A 189 -26.15 10.30 -8.97
N LEU A 190 -26.39 11.35 -8.20
CA LEU A 190 -27.70 11.57 -7.54
C LEU A 190 -28.83 11.76 -8.56
N ALA A 191 -28.57 12.49 -9.64
CA ALA A 191 -29.55 12.66 -10.73
C ALA A 191 -29.88 11.34 -11.44
N GLU A 192 -28.92 10.40 -11.50
CA GLU A 192 -29.10 9.04 -12.03
C GLU A 192 -29.66 8.05 -11.00
N GLY A 193 -29.98 8.48 -9.78
CA GLY A 193 -30.50 7.62 -8.70
C GLY A 193 -29.44 6.70 -8.08
N GLN A 194 -28.15 7.01 -8.28
CA GLN A 194 -27.04 6.27 -7.70
C GLN A 194 -26.62 6.89 -6.36
N ALA A 195 -26.11 6.06 -5.44
CA ALA A 195 -25.55 6.56 -4.19
C ALA A 195 -24.28 7.40 -4.44
N PRO A 196 -24.14 8.59 -3.83
CA PRO A 196 -22.93 9.39 -3.96
C PRO A 196 -21.76 8.73 -3.24
N PHE A 197 -20.54 9.07 -3.64
CA PHE A 197 -19.33 8.69 -2.89
C PHE A 197 -19.23 9.50 -1.60
N ALA A 198 -18.81 8.85 -0.53
CA ALA A 198 -18.71 9.47 0.79
C ALA A 198 -17.60 10.54 0.88
N ASN A 199 -16.49 10.37 0.16
CA ASN A 199 -15.37 11.31 0.15
C ASN A 199 -14.56 11.25 -1.16
N PRO A 200 -13.78 12.30 -1.48
CA PRO A 200 -12.97 12.36 -2.70
C PRO A 200 -11.93 11.24 -2.81
N ARG A 201 -11.32 10.80 -1.69
CA ARG A 201 -10.33 9.71 -1.66
C ARG A 201 -10.93 8.39 -2.15
N ASN A 202 -12.08 7.99 -1.61
CA ASN A 202 -12.74 6.76 -2.02
C ASN A 202 -13.22 6.84 -3.47
N ALA A 203 -13.68 8.01 -3.91
CA ALA A 203 -14.05 8.25 -5.30
C ALA A 203 -12.84 8.15 -6.23
N ALA A 204 -11.69 8.72 -5.86
CA ALA A 204 -10.45 8.62 -6.64
C ALA A 204 -9.98 7.17 -6.74
N ALA A 205 -9.94 6.43 -5.63
CA ALA A 205 -9.55 5.02 -5.61
C ALA A 205 -10.47 4.15 -6.48
N GLY A 206 -11.79 4.32 -6.36
CA GLY A 206 -12.76 3.60 -7.18
C GLY A 206 -12.71 3.99 -8.66
N SER A 207 -12.41 5.26 -8.97
CA SER A 207 -12.31 5.75 -10.34
C SER A 207 -11.02 5.30 -11.03
N LEU A 208 -9.90 5.21 -10.31
CA LEU A 208 -8.63 4.72 -10.87
C LEU A 208 -8.66 3.22 -11.13
N ARG A 209 -9.45 2.45 -10.39
CA ARG A 209 -9.56 0.99 -10.50
C ARG A 209 -10.75 0.54 -11.34
N GLN A 210 -11.06 1.26 -12.42
CA GLN A 210 -12.06 0.86 -13.41
C GLN A 210 -11.42 -0.08 -14.44
N LEU A 211 -12.09 -1.17 -14.78
CA LEU A 211 -11.60 -2.11 -15.80
C LEU A 211 -11.58 -1.48 -17.21
N ASP A 212 -12.47 -0.53 -17.46
CA ASP A 212 -12.50 0.28 -18.68
C ASP A 212 -11.84 1.64 -18.44
N PRO A 213 -10.66 1.93 -19.04
CA PRO A 213 -9.98 3.21 -18.92
C PRO A 213 -10.81 4.42 -19.37
N LYS A 214 -11.79 4.21 -20.27
CA LYS A 214 -12.70 5.26 -20.71
C LYS A 214 -13.49 5.82 -19.54
N THR A 215 -13.97 4.96 -18.65
CA THR A 215 -14.66 5.39 -17.41
C THR A 215 -13.74 6.24 -16.54
N THR A 216 -12.45 5.87 -16.39
CA THR A 216 -11.46 6.67 -15.65
C THR A 216 -11.26 8.04 -16.29
N SER A 217 -11.21 8.14 -17.62
CA SER A 217 -11.00 9.40 -18.34
C SER A 217 -12.09 10.45 -18.09
N GLU A 218 -13.32 9.99 -17.80
CA GLU A 218 -14.49 10.83 -17.52
C GLU A 218 -14.49 11.39 -16.07
N ARG A 219 -13.57 10.91 -15.21
CA ARG A 219 -13.54 11.25 -13.78
C ARG A 219 -12.70 12.47 -13.43
N HIS A 220 -11.96 13.05 -14.38
CA HIS A 220 -11.14 14.27 -14.18
C HIS A 220 -10.16 14.17 -12.99
N LEU A 221 -9.56 13.00 -12.76
CA LEU A 221 -8.57 12.82 -11.71
C LEU A 221 -7.32 13.69 -11.97
N SER A 222 -6.60 14.03 -10.90
CA SER A 222 -5.33 14.76 -10.98
C SER A 222 -4.27 14.11 -10.07
N ILE A 223 -3.01 14.58 -10.18
CA ILE A 223 -1.88 14.06 -9.42
C ILE A 223 -1.03 15.18 -8.84
N TRP A 224 -0.47 14.95 -7.64
CA TRP A 224 0.71 15.64 -7.13
C TRP A 224 1.85 14.64 -6.97
N VAL A 225 2.99 14.89 -7.62
CA VAL A 225 4.20 14.07 -7.43
C VAL A 225 4.97 14.63 -6.23
N TYR A 226 5.39 13.75 -5.33
CA TYR A 226 5.99 14.12 -4.06
C TYR A 226 7.30 13.41 -3.73
N GLN A 227 7.77 12.47 -4.59
CA GLN A 227 8.99 11.72 -4.30
C GLN A 227 9.59 11.09 -5.55
N LEU A 228 10.93 11.05 -5.62
CA LEU A 228 11.68 10.19 -6.51
C LEU A 228 11.70 8.76 -5.92
N GLY A 229 11.28 7.77 -6.69
CA GLY A 229 11.39 6.36 -6.34
C GLY A 229 12.79 5.81 -6.66
N SER A 230 13.18 5.89 -7.93
CA SER A 230 14.50 5.48 -8.41
C SER A 230 14.85 6.18 -9.73
N VAL A 231 16.14 6.25 -10.06
CA VAL A 231 16.63 6.75 -11.35
C VAL A 231 17.85 5.95 -11.78
N ASP A 232 17.88 5.58 -13.08
CA ASP A 232 18.99 4.91 -13.72
C ASP A 232 19.51 5.75 -14.91
N GLY A 233 20.80 5.69 -15.19
CA GLY A 233 21.45 6.39 -16.31
C GLY A 233 21.75 7.86 -16.07
N GLN A 234 21.36 8.43 -14.94
CA GLN A 234 21.63 9.81 -14.55
C GLN A 234 21.78 9.92 -13.03
N ALA A 235 22.62 10.84 -12.55
CA ALA A 235 22.75 11.14 -11.12
C ALA A 235 21.49 11.92 -10.65
N ALA A 236 20.91 11.49 -9.53
CA ALA A 236 19.89 12.27 -8.86
C ALA A 236 20.51 13.44 -8.09
N PRO A 237 19.79 14.57 -7.90
CA PRO A 237 20.19 15.61 -6.95
C PRO A 237 20.36 15.07 -5.52
N ASP A 238 21.12 15.77 -4.69
CA ASP A 238 21.49 15.32 -3.34
C ASP A 238 20.45 15.66 -2.27
N THR A 239 19.50 16.55 -2.58
CA THR A 239 18.47 16.99 -1.65
C THR A 239 17.06 16.75 -2.20
N HIS A 240 16.10 16.53 -1.30
CA HIS A 240 14.71 16.36 -1.68
C HIS A 240 14.13 17.61 -2.37
N TRP A 241 14.54 18.80 -1.91
CA TRP A 241 14.15 20.06 -2.54
C TRP A 241 14.60 20.14 -4.00
N GLU A 242 15.87 19.88 -4.28
CA GLU A 242 16.40 19.87 -5.64
C GLU A 242 15.73 18.79 -6.51
N ILE A 243 15.44 17.62 -5.95
CA ILE A 243 14.67 16.58 -6.64
C ILE A 243 13.29 17.12 -7.07
N MET A 244 12.56 17.81 -6.18
CA MET A 244 11.26 18.37 -6.54
C MET A 244 11.37 19.42 -7.67
N GLN A 245 12.40 20.27 -7.66
CA GLN A 245 12.65 21.22 -8.74
C GLN A 245 13.03 20.50 -10.05
N TRP A 246 13.87 19.47 -9.96
CA TRP A 246 14.25 18.66 -11.11
C TRP A 246 13.04 17.94 -11.72
N LEU A 247 12.23 17.26 -10.90
CA LEU A 247 11.00 16.62 -11.38
C LEU A 247 10.02 17.61 -12.03
N ARG A 248 9.90 18.82 -11.48
CA ARG A 248 9.12 19.91 -12.11
C ARG A 248 9.66 20.25 -13.50
N SER A 249 10.98 20.32 -13.68
CA SER A 249 11.61 20.59 -14.99
C SER A 249 11.40 19.46 -16.00
N LEU A 250 11.14 18.24 -15.54
CA LEU A 250 10.77 17.09 -16.37
C LEU A 250 9.28 17.06 -16.76
N GLY A 251 8.48 18.03 -16.30
CA GLY A 251 7.06 18.14 -16.63
C GLY A 251 6.10 17.55 -15.59
N PHE A 252 6.58 17.11 -14.43
CA PHE A 252 5.72 16.64 -13.36
C PHE A 252 5.04 17.78 -12.61
N ARG A 253 3.81 17.55 -12.19
CA ARG A 253 3.06 18.46 -11.33
C ARG A 253 3.53 18.30 -9.88
N ILE A 254 4.27 19.30 -9.40
CA ILE A 254 4.77 19.39 -8.03
C ILE A 254 3.95 20.46 -7.30
N ASN A 255 3.45 20.16 -6.11
CA ASN A 255 2.66 21.10 -5.33
C ASN A 255 3.46 22.41 -5.11
N PRO A 256 2.91 23.59 -5.48
CA PRO A 256 3.62 24.86 -5.33
C PRO A 256 3.78 25.30 -3.88
N LEU A 257 3.02 24.74 -2.95
CA LEU A 257 2.99 25.09 -1.53
C LEU A 257 4.00 24.30 -0.68
N ILE A 258 4.93 23.58 -1.31
CA ILE A 258 6.04 22.96 -0.59
C ILE A 258 7.02 24.04 -0.09
N GLU A 259 7.57 23.85 1.11
CA GLU A 259 8.51 24.80 1.71
C GLU A 259 9.74 24.10 2.27
N LEU A 260 10.91 24.70 2.02
CA LEU A 260 12.16 24.35 2.69
C LEU A 260 12.26 25.10 4.00
N VAL A 261 12.43 24.42 5.12
CA VAL A 261 12.48 24.98 6.47
C VAL A 261 13.71 24.48 7.25
N THR A 262 14.21 25.32 8.15
CA THR A 262 15.45 25.05 8.88
C THR A 262 15.26 24.82 10.38
N ASN A 263 14.04 24.98 10.91
CA ASN A 263 13.76 24.90 12.34
C ASN A 263 12.32 24.44 12.60
N LEU A 264 12.08 23.98 13.86
CA LEU A 264 10.79 23.44 14.32
C LEU A 264 9.67 24.49 14.32
N ASP A 265 10.00 25.76 14.62
CA ASP A 265 9.01 26.85 14.67
C ASP A 265 8.41 27.10 13.28
N SER A 266 9.24 27.04 12.22
CA SER A 266 8.77 27.18 10.82
C SER A 266 7.84 26.04 10.42
N VAL A 267 8.10 24.80 10.86
CA VAL A 267 7.19 23.67 10.64
C VAL A 267 5.86 23.89 11.33
N THR A 268 5.88 24.35 12.59
CA THR A 268 4.65 24.62 13.36
C THR A 268 3.82 25.72 12.69
N LYS A 269 4.47 26.78 12.20
CA LYS A 269 3.79 27.86 11.47
C LYS A 269 3.21 27.37 10.14
N TYR A 270 3.92 26.51 9.42
CA TYR A 270 3.41 25.91 8.19
C TYR A 270 2.17 25.02 8.48
N HIS A 271 2.22 24.20 9.51
CA HIS A 271 1.10 23.36 9.94
C HIS A 271 -0.13 24.21 10.33
N GLN A 272 0.09 25.28 11.12
CA GLN A 272 -1.00 26.17 11.54
C GLN A 272 -1.67 26.88 10.35
N ARG A 273 -0.87 27.38 9.38
CA ARG A 273 -1.42 27.98 8.14
C ARG A 273 -2.30 27.00 7.37
N TRP A 274 -1.92 25.72 7.34
CA TRP A 274 -2.72 24.71 6.67
C TRP A 274 -4.03 24.42 7.39
N ILE A 275 -4.04 24.39 8.73
CA ILE A 275 -5.28 24.28 9.51
C ILE A 275 -6.26 25.38 9.15
N GLU A 276 -5.78 26.62 9.00
CA GLU A 276 -6.60 27.80 8.72
C GLU A 276 -7.07 27.87 7.26
N ASN A 277 -6.25 27.42 6.31
CA ASN A 277 -6.46 27.69 4.88
C ASN A 277 -6.71 26.45 4.03
N ARG A 278 -6.72 25.24 4.58
CA ARG A 278 -6.87 24.00 3.81
C ARG A 278 -8.11 23.95 2.91
N ASN A 279 -9.18 24.62 3.31
CA ASN A 279 -10.44 24.67 2.58
C ASN A 279 -10.41 25.60 1.35
N ASN A 280 -9.32 26.35 1.15
CA ASN A 280 -9.14 27.22 -0.02
C ASN A 280 -8.57 26.44 -1.22
N GLU A 281 -8.06 25.23 -0.98
CA GLU A 281 -7.46 24.40 -2.01
C GLU A 281 -8.50 23.47 -2.66
N ASN A 282 -8.36 23.25 -3.96
CA ASN A 282 -9.26 22.36 -4.72
C ASN A 282 -8.89 20.85 -4.55
N TYR A 283 -8.38 20.47 -3.38
CA TYR A 283 -8.08 19.11 -2.99
C TYR A 283 -8.13 18.92 -1.48
N GLN A 284 -8.45 17.72 -1.02
CA GLN A 284 -8.53 17.40 0.39
C GLN A 284 -7.13 17.07 0.95
N THR A 285 -6.87 17.54 2.18
CA THR A 285 -5.65 17.26 2.94
C THR A 285 -6.00 16.84 4.37
N ASP A 286 -5.25 15.89 4.92
CA ASP A 286 -5.45 15.37 6.28
C ASP A 286 -4.30 15.70 7.24
N GLY A 287 -3.36 16.55 6.80
CA GLY A 287 -2.18 16.98 7.53
C GLY A 287 -1.14 17.60 6.63
N ILE A 288 0.08 17.64 7.13
CA ILE A 288 1.29 17.93 6.36
C ILE A 288 2.25 16.76 6.45
N VAL A 289 3.18 16.64 5.49
CA VAL A 289 4.31 15.72 5.57
C VAL A 289 5.58 16.53 5.80
N VAL A 290 6.37 16.12 6.78
CA VAL A 290 7.68 16.70 7.05
C VAL A 290 8.75 15.68 6.71
N LYS A 291 9.72 16.05 5.88
CA LYS A 291 10.81 15.17 5.42
C LYS A 291 12.16 15.84 5.71
N VAL A 292 13.16 15.06 6.09
CA VAL A 292 14.54 15.52 6.13
C VAL A 292 15.03 15.81 4.70
N ASN A 293 15.59 17.00 4.44
CA ASN A 293 15.92 17.43 3.09
C ASN A 293 17.09 16.66 2.45
N SER A 294 18.18 16.40 3.19
CA SER A 294 19.37 15.69 2.69
C SER A 294 19.08 14.20 2.46
N LEU A 295 19.34 13.70 1.25
CA LEU A 295 19.20 12.26 0.93
C LEU A 295 20.25 11.40 1.64
N GLU A 296 21.41 11.96 1.95
CA GLU A 296 22.42 11.28 2.76
C GLU A 296 21.88 11.02 4.17
N TYR A 297 21.27 12.04 4.79
CA TYR A 297 20.66 11.88 6.12
C TYR A 297 19.46 10.96 6.09
N GLN A 298 18.65 10.96 5.03
CA GLN A 298 17.57 9.99 4.86
C GLN A 298 18.10 8.55 4.85
N ARG A 299 19.22 8.30 4.16
CA ARG A 299 19.88 6.98 4.14
C ARG A 299 20.42 6.57 5.51
N LEU A 300 21.05 7.50 6.25
CA LEU A 300 21.57 7.26 7.60
C LEU A 300 20.46 6.97 8.62
N LEU A 301 19.32 7.67 8.52
CA LEU A 301 18.15 7.46 9.38
C LEU A 301 17.48 6.12 9.10
N GLY A 302 17.38 5.74 7.83
CA GLY A 302 16.81 4.47 7.40
C GLY A 302 15.33 4.33 7.75
N PHE A 303 14.91 3.09 8.00
CA PHE A 303 13.51 2.70 8.21
C PHE A 303 13.32 1.91 9.50
N ILE A 304 12.07 1.81 9.93
CA ILE A 304 11.61 0.87 10.96
C ILE A 304 10.33 0.21 10.45
N SER A 305 10.37 -1.13 10.30
CA SER A 305 9.27 -1.85 9.64
C SER A 305 8.94 -1.21 8.27
N ARG A 306 7.74 -0.68 8.11
CA ARG A 306 7.27 -0.03 6.87
C ARG A 306 7.30 1.51 6.91
N GLU A 307 7.95 2.12 7.90
CA GLU A 307 7.95 3.58 8.08
C GLU A 307 9.36 4.16 7.97
N PRO A 308 9.56 5.23 7.19
CA PRO A 308 10.82 5.95 7.15
C PRO A 308 11.01 6.76 8.45
N ARG A 309 12.23 6.73 9.02
CA ARG A 309 12.54 7.58 10.17
C ARG A 309 12.80 9.03 9.80
N TRP A 310 13.02 9.30 8.52
CA TRP A 310 13.33 10.62 7.96
C TRP A 310 12.10 11.39 7.48
N ALA A 311 10.90 10.81 7.57
CA ALA A 311 9.65 11.47 7.23
C ALA A 311 8.57 11.15 8.25
N VAL A 312 7.64 12.09 8.45
CA VAL A 312 6.51 11.95 9.36
C VAL A 312 5.30 12.70 8.82
N ALA A 313 4.11 12.15 9.01
CA ALA A 313 2.85 12.81 8.73
C ALA A 313 2.40 13.55 10.02
N TYR A 314 2.35 14.88 9.96
CA TYR A 314 1.82 15.70 11.03
C TYR A 314 0.35 16.02 10.71
N LYS A 315 -0.53 15.27 11.36
CA LYS A 315 -1.96 15.30 11.12
C LYS A 315 -2.60 16.56 11.66
N PHE A 316 -3.67 17.02 10.99
CA PHE A 316 -4.53 18.07 11.56
C PHE A 316 -5.32 17.53 12.75
N PRO A 317 -5.76 18.40 13.67
CA PRO A 317 -6.72 18.02 14.68
C PRO A 317 -7.95 17.38 14.02
N SER A 318 -8.39 16.27 14.57
CA SER A 318 -9.60 15.58 14.09
C SER A 318 -10.82 16.50 14.25
N GLU A 319 -11.70 16.49 13.25
CA GLU A 319 -13.00 17.14 13.41
C GLU A 319 -13.78 16.42 14.50
N GLN A 320 -14.48 17.17 15.33
CA GLN A 320 -15.29 16.66 16.43
C GLN A 320 -16.75 17.09 16.27
N ALA A 321 -17.65 16.22 16.68
CA ALA A 321 -19.08 16.52 16.78
C ALA A 321 -19.62 16.03 18.12
N ILE A 322 -20.71 16.63 18.55
CA ILE A 322 -21.46 16.22 19.76
C ILE A 322 -22.74 15.53 19.32
N THR A 323 -23.00 14.35 19.88
CA THR A 323 -24.22 13.59 19.62
C THR A 323 -24.59 12.77 20.84
N LYS A 324 -25.84 12.28 20.89
CA LYS A 324 -26.32 11.45 21.98
C LYS A 324 -25.94 9.99 21.78
N LEU A 325 -25.41 9.36 22.82
CA LEU A 325 -25.18 7.92 22.90
C LEU A 325 -26.50 7.22 23.27
N VAL A 326 -27.10 6.56 22.28
CA VAL A 326 -28.42 5.91 22.43
C VAL A 326 -28.25 4.55 23.10
N GLU A 327 -27.26 3.77 22.69
CA GLU A 327 -27.02 2.40 23.14
C GLU A 327 -25.55 2.04 23.00
N ILE A 328 -25.07 1.06 23.76
CA ILE A 328 -23.77 0.42 23.56
C ILE A 328 -24.02 -1.00 23.09
N GLY A 329 -23.76 -1.23 21.80
CA GLY A 329 -23.79 -2.57 21.19
C GLY A 329 -22.48 -3.33 21.38
N ILE A 330 -22.50 -4.64 21.18
CA ILE A 330 -21.32 -5.50 21.34
C ILE A 330 -21.17 -6.39 20.11
N ASN A 331 -20.01 -6.31 19.46
CA ASN A 331 -19.60 -7.21 18.41
C ASN A 331 -18.65 -8.29 18.97
N VAL A 332 -18.84 -9.55 18.54
CA VAL A 332 -17.96 -10.66 18.92
C VAL A 332 -16.99 -10.93 17.78
N GLY A 333 -15.71 -10.64 18.01
CA GLY A 333 -14.66 -10.83 17.02
C GLY A 333 -14.26 -12.29 16.81
N ARG A 334 -13.39 -12.53 15.84
CA ARG A 334 -12.90 -13.89 15.44
C ARG A 334 -12.25 -14.69 16.58
N THR A 335 -11.62 -14.01 17.54
CA THR A 335 -10.98 -14.59 18.72
C THR A 335 -11.90 -14.67 19.93
N GLY A 336 -13.20 -14.38 19.75
CA GLY A 336 -14.17 -14.32 20.83
C GLY A 336 -14.21 -13.00 21.58
N ASN A 337 -13.33 -12.05 21.30
CA ASN A 337 -13.30 -10.74 21.99
C ASN A 337 -14.64 -10.01 21.81
N LEU A 338 -15.18 -9.51 22.92
CA LEU A 338 -16.37 -8.65 22.94
C LEU A 338 -15.90 -7.20 22.76
N ASN A 339 -16.23 -6.63 21.61
CA ASN A 339 -15.83 -5.27 21.24
C ASN A 339 -17.05 -4.34 21.35
N PRO A 340 -17.12 -3.43 22.35
CA PRO A 340 -18.22 -2.50 22.49
C PRO A 340 -18.13 -1.39 21.44
N PHE A 341 -19.29 -0.97 20.94
CA PHE A 341 -19.42 0.17 20.03
C PHE A 341 -20.63 1.02 20.42
N ALA A 342 -20.51 2.32 20.18
CA ALA A 342 -21.58 3.29 20.41
C ALA A 342 -22.59 3.24 19.25
N VAL A 343 -23.87 3.20 19.58
CA VAL A 343 -24.98 3.53 18.70
C VAL A 343 -25.39 4.96 19.02
N LEU A 344 -25.32 5.85 18.02
CA LEU A 344 -25.43 7.29 18.20
C LEU A 344 -26.66 7.84 17.49
N GLU A 345 -27.23 8.93 17.99
CA GLU A 345 -28.09 9.76 17.15
C GLU A 345 -27.31 10.22 15.93
N PRO A 346 -27.90 10.15 14.71
CA PRO A 346 -27.19 10.51 13.49
C PRO A 346 -26.63 11.93 13.54
N VAL A 347 -25.34 12.08 13.26
CA VAL A 347 -24.66 13.39 13.26
C VAL A 347 -23.72 13.52 12.07
N GLN A 348 -23.64 14.73 11.51
CA GLN A 348 -22.70 15.05 10.42
C GLN A 348 -21.30 15.26 10.99
N LEU A 349 -20.31 14.56 10.40
CA LEU A 349 -18.89 14.71 10.77
C LEU A 349 -18.00 14.37 9.57
N GLY A 350 -17.20 15.33 9.14
CA GLY A 350 -16.30 15.15 7.98
C GLY A 350 -17.04 14.77 6.70
N GLY A 351 -18.20 15.40 6.43
CA GLY A 351 -18.98 15.18 5.21
C GLY A 351 -19.81 13.88 5.19
N VAL A 352 -19.81 13.07 6.26
CA VAL A 352 -20.58 11.84 6.35
C VAL A 352 -21.47 11.83 7.58
N VAL A 353 -22.58 11.05 7.53
CA VAL A 353 -23.45 10.83 8.68
C VAL A 353 -22.90 9.68 9.51
N ILE A 354 -22.57 9.94 10.77
CA ILE A 354 -22.09 8.96 11.73
C ILE A 354 -23.25 8.48 12.61
N GLN A 355 -23.41 7.16 12.72
CA GLN A 355 -24.37 6.48 13.60
C GLN A 355 -23.71 5.47 14.53
N HIS A 356 -22.47 5.07 14.22
CA HIS A 356 -21.71 4.13 15.03
C HIS A 356 -20.28 4.65 15.25
N ALA A 357 -19.74 4.43 16.45
CA ALA A 357 -18.36 4.78 16.79
C ALA A 357 -17.76 3.71 17.70
N THR A 358 -16.43 3.51 17.63
CA THR A 358 -15.77 2.57 18.54
C THR A 358 -15.70 3.11 19.96
N LEU A 359 -15.78 2.20 20.92
CA LEU A 359 -15.56 2.44 22.35
C LEU A 359 -14.34 1.68 22.88
N HIS A 360 -13.57 1.07 21.98
CA HIS A 360 -12.39 0.26 22.25
C HIS A 360 -12.66 -0.97 23.14
N ASN A 361 -12.80 -0.80 24.46
CA ASN A 361 -13.06 -1.85 25.44
C ASN A 361 -13.79 -1.29 26.69
N GLU A 362 -14.17 -2.18 27.61
CA GLU A 362 -14.85 -1.78 28.85
C GLU A 362 -14.00 -0.87 29.74
N GLU A 363 -12.70 -1.12 29.84
CA GLU A 363 -11.80 -0.30 30.68
C GLU A 363 -11.73 1.15 30.18
N ASP A 364 -11.76 1.37 28.86
CA ASP A 364 -11.80 2.70 28.26
C ASP A 364 -13.13 3.41 28.53
N ILE A 365 -14.27 2.67 28.47
CA ILE A 365 -15.59 3.18 28.82
C ILE A 365 -15.61 3.61 30.28
N LEU A 366 -15.14 2.77 31.20
CA LEU A 366 -15.11 3.06 32.63
C LEU A 366 -14.15 4.21 32.95
N ARG A 367 -12.95 4.22 32.36
CA ARG A 367 -11.96 5.28 32.55
C ARG A 367 -12.47 6.64 32.09
N LYS A 368 -13.23 6.69 31.01
CA LYS A 368 -13.85 7.91 30.49
C LYS A 368 -15.19 8.22 31.11
N ASP A 369 -15.73 7.33 31.96
CA ASP A 369 -17.07 7.41 32.56
C ASP A 369 -18.15 7.63 31.51
N ILE A 370 -18.13 6.88 30.39
CA ILE A 370 -19.12 6.95 29.32
C ILE A 370 -20.36 6.14 29.74
N ARG A 371 -21.55 6.77 29.64
CA ARG A 371 -22.83 6.14 30.03
C ARG A 371 -23.83 6.21 28.88
N ILE A 372 -24.71 5.22 28.80
CA ILE A 372 -25.84 5.24 27.84
C ILE A 372 -26.72 6.43 28.19
N GLY A 373 -27.06 7.25 27.21
CA GLY A 373 -27.83 8.49 27.37
C GLY A 373 -26.97 9.76 27.40
N ASP A 374 -25.64 9.64 27.54
CA ASP A 374 -24.72 10.79 27.53
C ASP A 374 -24.77 11.55 26.19
N GLN A 375 -24.58 12.87 26.27
CA GLN A 375 -24.04 13.64 25.14
C GLN A 375 -22.54 13.34 25.08
N VAL A 376 -22.10 12.79 23.94
CA VAL A 376 -20.70 12.38 23.74
C VAL A 376 -20.04 13.19 22.65
N ILE A 377 -18.75 13.46 22.83
CA ILE A 377 -17.88 14.00 21.80
C ILE A 377 -17.36 12.83 20.98
N ILE A 378 -17.57 12.88 19.68
CA ILE A 378 -17.01 11.92 18.73
C ILE A 378 -16.02 12.60 17.82
N GLU A 379 -15.03 11.85 17.35
CA GLU A 379 -14.09 12.27 16.32
C GLU A 379 -13.86 11.15 15.30
N ARG A 380 -13.35 11.50 14.11
CA ARG A 380 -12.90 10.52 13.13
C ARG A 380 -11.40 10.38 13.22
N ALA A 381 -10.92 9.34 13.91
CA ALA A 381 -9.50 9.02 14.02
C ALA A 381 -8.93 8.73 12.62
N GLY A 382 -7.94 9.53 12.19
CA GLY A 382 -7.33 9.41 10.86
C GLY A 382 -8.32 9.58 9.70
N GLU A 383 -9.43 10.29 9.93
CA GLU A 383 -10.53 10.54 8.99
C GLU A 383 -11.27 9.27 8.48
N VAL A 384 -11.05 8.11 9.14
CA VAL A 384 -11.62 6.83 8.69
C VAL A 384 -12.57 6.22 9.73
N ILE A 385 -12.13 6.02 10.97
CA ILE A 385 -12.89 5.29 11.99
C ILE A 385 -13.42 6.26 13.05
N PRO A 386 -14.77 6.40 13.21
CA PRO A 386 -15.34 7.20 14.28
C PRO A 386 -15.04 6.57 15.66
N GLN A 387 -14.65 7.40 16.63
CA GLN A 387 -14.45 6.98 18.02
C GLN A 387 -15.10 7.95 18.99
N VAL A 388 -15.49 7.46 20.15
CA VAL A 388 -16.00 8.28 21.25
C VAL A 388 -14.81 8.75 22.10
N ILE A 389 -14.65 10.07 22.19
CA ILE A 389 -13.61 10.71 23.02
C ILE A 389 -14.01 10.68 24.50
N GLY A 390 -15.27 11.05 24.80
CA GLY A 390 -15.79 11.07 26.15
C GLY A 390 -17.14 11.78 26.22
N PRO A 391 -17.75 11.83 27.40
CA PRO A 391 -18.99 12.58 27.63
C PRO A 391 -18.72 14.09 27.67
N VAL A 392 -19.75 14.88 27.29
CA VAL A 392 -19.71 16.33 27.41
C VAL A 392 -19.88 16.70 28.89
N ALA A 393 -18.87 17.41 29.44
CA ALA A 393 -18.91 17.81 30.82
C ALA A 393 -20.15 18.68 31.15
N GLY A 394 -20.88 18.33 32.23
CA GLY A 394 -22.03 19.09 32.69
C GLY A 394 -23.34 18.89 31.91
N SER A 395 -23.39 18.01 30.90
CA SER A 395 -24.61 17.76 30.11
C SER A 395 -25.56 16.71 30.72
N ARG A 396 -25.10 15.98 31.76
CA ARG A 396 -25.88 14.90 32.38
C ARG A 396 -27.08 15.40 33.13
N THR A 397 -28.17 14.66 33.03
CA THR A 397 -29.45 14.90 33.68
C THR A 397 -29.67 14.02 34.90
N GLY A 398 -28.82 12.97 35.11
CA GLY A 398 -28.97 11.96 36.14
C GLY A 398 -29.77 10.71 35.67
N ALA A 399 -30.18 10.68 34.40
CA ALA A 399 -30.87 9.54 33.84
C ALA A 399 -29.91 8.58 33.05
N GLU A 400 -28.65 8.93 32.99
CA GLU A 400 -27.62 8.18 32.25
C GLU A 400 -27.26 6.87 32.95
N ILE A 401 -27.23 5.77 32.19
CA ILE A 401 -27.07 4.41 32.72
C ILE A 401 -25.60 3.99 32.52
N PRO A 402 -24.88 3.60 33.63
CA PRO A 402 -23.56 3.00 33.48
C PRO A 402 -23.59 1.74 32.62
N PHE A 403 -22.51 1.53 31.85
CA PHE A 403 -22.36 0.31 31.05
C PHE A 403 -21.70 -0.78 31.88
N GLU A 404 -22.22 -2.00 31.74
CA GLU A 404 -21.61 -3.22 32.27
C GLU A 404 -21.49 -4.23 31.13
N MET A 405 -20.30 -4.89 31.03
CA MET A 405 -20.10 -5.94 30.05
C MET A 405 -20.99 -7.15 30.38
N PRO A 406 -21.74 -7.71 29.41
CA PRO A 406 -22.60 -8.84 29.69
C PRO A 406 -21.80 -10.09 30.08
N GLY A 407 -22.25 -10.81 31.09
CA GLY A 407 -21.67 -12.09 31.51
C GLY A 407 -21.92 -13.24 30.55
N LEU A 408 -22.84 -13.06 29.58
CA LEU A 408 -23.18 -14.01 28.53
C LEU A 408 -22.92 -13.41 27.16
N CYS A 409 -22.40 -14.24 26.25
CA CYS A 409 -22.16 -13.85 24.86
C CYS A 409 -23.47 -13.47 24.14
N PRO A 410 -23.58 -12.29 23.53
CA PRO A 410 -24.81 -11.86 22.84
C PRO A 410 -25.17 -12.72 21.63
N SER A 411 -24.20 -13.48 21.08
CA SER A 411 -24.40 -14.33 19.89
C SER A 411 -24.78 -15.78 20.21
N CYS A 412 -24.21 -16.38 21.29
CA CYS A 412 -24.40 -17.80 21.56
C CYS A 412 -24.83 -18.10 23.00
N SER A 413 -25.01 -17.08 23.83
CA SER A 413 -25.39 -17.20 25.27
C SER A 413 -24.44 -18.01 26.14
N SER A 414 -23.24 -18.32 25.66
CA SER A 414 -22.21 -18.97 26.48
C SER A 414 -21.55 -17.95 27.43
N LEU A 415 -20.96 -18.47 28.50
CA LEU A 415 -20.26 -17.63 29.49
C LEU A 415 -19.13 -16.82 28.83
N VAL A 416 -19.03 -15.56 29.25
CA VAL A 416 -17.94 -14.67 28.91
C VAL A 416 -16.92 -14.70 30.03
N SER A 417 -15.65 -14.85 29.68
CA SER A 417 -14.51 -14.83 30.60
C SER A 417 -13.63 -13.62 30.37
N LYS A 418 -13.03 -13.10 31.43
CA LYS A 418 -11.94 -12.12 31.36
C LYS A 418 -10.68 -12.78 31.86
N ILE A 419 -9.64 -12.78 31.02
CA ILE A 419 -8.32 -13.32 31.42
C ILE A 419 -7.63 -12.23 32.25
N GLU A 420 -7.06 -12.63 33.39
CA GLU A 420 -6.34 -11.74 34.29
C GLU A 420 -5.15 -11.10 33.53
N GLY A 421 -5.06 -9.76 33.57
CA GLY A 421 -4.04 -9.00 32.83
C GLY A 421 -4.44 -8.61 31.41
N GLU A 422 -5.59 -9.06 30.88
CA GLU A 422 -6.12 -8.63 29.60
C GLU A 422 -7.30 -7.66 29.76
N ALA A 423 -7.37 -6.65 28.88
CA ALA A 423 -8.46 -5.69 28.84
C ALA A 423 -9.74 -6.26 28.16
N ALA A 424 -9.63 -7.39 27.46
CA ALA A 424 -10.68 -7.94 26.65
C ALA A 424 -11.50 -9.02 27.38
N HIS A 425 -12.83 -8.92 27.28
CA HIS A 425 -13.74 -10.01 27.62
C HIS A 425 -13.90 -10.94 26.42
N ARG A 426 -13.97 -12.25 26.64
CA ARG A 426 -14.04 -13.25 25.57
C ARG A 426 -15.15 -14.26 25.74
N CYS A 427 -15.83 -14.56 24.63
CA CYS A 427 -16.68 -15.74 24.52
C CYS A 427 -15.79 -16.99 24.36
N SER A 428 -15.86 -17.91 25.31
CA SER A 428 -15.07 -19.15 25.33
C SER A 428 -15.58 -20.24 24.39
N ASN A 429 -16.76 -20.07 23.76
CA ASN A 429 -17.37 -21.05 22.89
C ASN A 429 -16.75 -21.00 21.48
N ALA A 430 -15.91 -21.95 21.12
CA ALA A 430 -15.30 -22.09 19.80
C ALA A 430 -16.33 -22.24 18.66
N SER A 431 -17.53 -22.77 18.99
CA SER A 431 -18.64 -22.94 18.05
C SER A 431 -19.57 -21.72 17.96
N CYS A 432 -19.21 -20.58 18.57
CA CYS A 432 -20.00 -19.34 18.51
C CYS A 432 -20.24 -18.89 17.06
N PRO A 433 -21.50 -18.65 16.65
CA PRO A 433 -21.84 -18.26 15.28
C PRO A 433 -21.07 -17.02 14.81
N SER A 434 -20.95 -15.99 15.66
CA SER A 434 -20.17 -14.78 15.31
C SER A 434 -18.68 -15.07 15.13
N GLN A 435 -18.09 -15.92 15.97
CA GLN A 435 -16.69 -16.30 15.79
C GLN A 435 -16.47 -17.07 14.49
N LYS A 436 -17.36 -18.02 14.15
CA LYS A 436 -17.31 -18.75 12.89
C LYS A 436 -17.38 -17.80 11.69
N PHE A 437 -18.34 -16.90 11.71
CA PHE A 437 -18.51 -15.89 10.68
C PHE A 437 -17.24 -15.03 10.50
N GLU A 438 -16.70 -14.48 11.58
CA GLU A 438 -15.51 -13.62 11.54
C GLU A 438 -14.23 -14.40 11.15
N LYS A 439 -14.12 -15.68 11.52
CA LYS A 439 -13.01 -16.56 11.07
C LYS A 439 -13.08 -16.82 9.56
N ILE A 440 -14.27 -17.10 9.01
CA ILE A 440 -14.45 -17.31 7.57
C ILE A 440 -14.17 -16.00 6.82
N LYS A 441 -14.73 -14.88 7.27
CA LYS A 441 -14.49 -13.55 6.69
C LYS A 441 -13.00 -13.18 6.66
N HIS A 442 -12.28 -13.50 7.73
CA HIS A 442 -10.83 -13.31 7.77
C HIS A 442 -10.09 -14.22 6.78
N PHE A 443 -10.45 -15.51 6.74
CA PHE A 443 -9.81 -16.49 5.86
C PHE A 443 -9.95 -16.12 4.38
N VAL A 444 -11.12 -15.63 3.95
CA VAL A 444 -11.36 -15.24 2.55
C VAL A 444 -10.84 -13.85 2.20
N SER A 445 -10.35 -13.09 3.17
CA SER A 445 -9.88 -11.71 2.95
C SER A 445 -8.63 -11.63 2.07
N LYS A 446 -8.40 -10.46 1.47
CA LYS A 446 -7.24 -10.16 0.61
C LYS A 446 -5.88 -10.40 1.32
N SER A 447 -5.84 -10.22 2.63
CA SER A 447 -4.63 -10.44 3.45
C SER A 447 -4.37 -11.91 3.79
N ALA A 448 -5.29 -12.80 3.45
CA ALA A 448 -5.20 -14.25 3.67
C ALA A 448 -5.37 -15.02 2.34
N MET A 449 -6.41 -15.82 2.20
CA MET A 449 -6.58 -16.67 1.01
C MET A 449 -7.19 -15.96 -0.21
N ASP A 450 -7.62 -14.71 -0.08
CA ASP A 450 -8.07 -13.82 -1.15
C ASP A 450 -9.09 -14.46 -2.11
N ILE A 451 -10.21 -14.93 -1.55
CA ILE A 451 -11.27 -15.58 -2.34
C ILE A 451 -12.25 -14.52 -2.82
N GLU A 452 -12.07 -14.02 -4.03
CA GLU A 452 -12.94 -13.03 -4.62
C GLU A 452 -14.37 -13.51 -4.77
N GLY A 453 -15.33 -12.61 -4.56
CA GLY A 453 -16.76 -12.91 -4.63
C GLY A 453 -17.36 -13.42 -3.31
N LEU A 454 -16.56 -13.85 -2.33
CA LEU A 454 -17.01 -14.21 -0.97
C LEU A 454 -17.04 -12.99 -0.04
N GLY A 455 -17.90 -12.03 -0.35
CA GLY A 455 -18.14 -10.90 0.53
C GLY A 455 -18.97 -11.29 1.78
N GLU A 456 -19.00 -10.40 2.76
CA GLU A 456 -19.66 -10.58 4.07
C GLU A 456 -21.11 -11.09 3.96
N LYS A 457 -21.90 -10.56 3.01
CA LYS A 457 -23.30 -10.97 2.79
C LYS A 457 -23.42 -12.41 2.33
N LEU A 458 -22.52 -12.85 1.42
CA LEU A 458 -22.54 -14.19 0.90
C LEU A 458 -22.05 -15.21 1.94
N VAL A 459 -20.98 -14.88 2.67
CA VAL A 459 -20.49 -15.72 3.79
C VAL A 459 -21.59 -15.95 4.81
N LYS A 460 -22.32 -14.89 5.20
CA LYS A 460 -23.46 -15.01 6.13
C LYS A 460 -24.55 -15.91 5.56
N LEU A 461 -24.94 -15.70 4.30
CA LEU A 461 -25.98 -16.50 3.64
C LEU A 461 -25.61 -17.99 3.55
N LEU A 462 -24.35 -18.32 3.22
CA LEU A 462 -23.88 -19.70 3.16
C LEU A 462 -23.89 -20.38 4.55
N LEU A 463 -23.55 -19.63 5.61
CA LEU A 463 -23.66 -20.12 7.00
C LEU A 463 -25.12 -20.33 7.40
N ASP A 464 -25.99 -19.37 7.11
CA ASP A 464 -27.43 -19.45 7.46
C ASP A 464 -28.12 -20.61 6.74
N LEU A 465 -27.71 -20.95 5.52
CA LEU A 465 -28.16 -22.10 4.74
C LEU A 465 -27.52 -23.44 5.17
N GLY A 466 -26.53 -23.43 6.06
CA GLY A 466 -25.80 -24.62 6.49
C GLY A 466 -24.91 -25.25 5.43
N LEU A 467 -24.61 -24.51 4.34
CA LEU A 467 -23.72 -24.97 3.27
C LEU A 467 -22.25 -24.96 3.71
N ILE A 468 -21.89 -24.11 4.66
CA ILE A 468 -20.59 -24.06 5.31
C ILE A 468 -20.77 -23.92 6.82
N ASN A 469 -19.86 -24.49 7.62
CA ASN A 469 -19.80 -24.33 9.07
C ASN A 469 -18.47 -23.73 9.52
N GLU A 470 -17.43 -23.96 8.73
CA GLU A 470 -16.05 -23.51 8.97
C GLU A 470 -15.38 -23.19 7.64
N PHE A 471 -14.27 -22.45 7.66
CA PHE A 471 -13.65 -22.00 6.41
C PHE A 471 -13.11 -23.10 5.49
N PRO A 472 -12.68 -24.31 5.95
CA PRO A 472 -12.31 -25.38 5.02
C PRO A 472 -13.47 -25.88 4.17
N ASP A 473 -14.74 -25.74 4.64
CA ASP A 473 -15.92 -26.16 3.87
C ASP A 473 -16.05 -25.47 2.53
N LEU A 474 -15.49 -24.27 2.40
CA LEU A 474 -15.48 -23.50 1.16
C LEU A 474 -14.90 -24.27 -0.03
N TYR A 475 -13.93 -25.14 0.21
CA TYR A 475 -13.27 -25.94 -0.81
C TYR A 475 -14.08 -27.17 -1.26
N PHE A 476 -15.17 -27.47 -0.58
CA PHE A 476 -16.06 -28.59 -0.88
C PHE A 476 -17.43 -28.14 -1.38
N LEU A 477 -17.60 -26.84 -1.67
CA LEU A 477 -18.83 -26.32 -2.23
C LEU A 477 -19.03 -26.80 -3.67
N GLU A 478 -20.22 -27.33 -3.95
CA GLU A 478 -20.60 -27.82 -5.27
C GLU A 478 -21.39 -26.78 -6.07
N ARG A 479 -21.27 -26.84 -7.40
CA ARG A 479 -21.93 -25.91 -8.31
C ARG A 479 -23.44 -25.89 -8.12
N GLU A 480 -24.05 -27.06 -8.01
CA GLU A 480 -25.52 -27.19 -7.86
C GLU A 480 -26.02 -26.56 -6.56
N GLN A 481 -25.26 -26.67 -5.48
CA GLN A 481 -25.59 -26.02 -4.21
C GLN A 481 -25.59 -24.49 -4.35
N LEU A 482 -24.57 -23.93 -5.01
CA LEU A 482 -24.43 -22.47 -5.19
C LEU A 482 -25.45 -21.90 -6.16
N LEU A 483 -25.88 -22.64 -7.20
CA LEU A 483 -26.94 -22.18 -8.12
C LEU A 483 -28.31 -22.06 -7.45
N ASN A 484 -28.53 -22.76 -6.32
CA ASN A 484 -29.73 -22.65 -5.53
C ASN A 484 -29.74 -21.49 -4.53
N VAL A 485 -28.58 -20.77 -4.41
CA VAL A 485 -28.47 -19.60 -3.53
C VAL A 485 -29.09 -18.37 -4.20
N GLU A 486 -29.87 -17.61 -3.47
CA GLU A 486 -30.50 -16.39 -3.98
C GLU A 486 -29.47 -15.41 -4.59
N ARG A 487 -29.75 -14.90 -5.79
CA ARG A 487 -28.89 -13.96 -6.56
C ARG A 487 -27.57 -14.53 -7.04
N MET A 488 -27.39 -15.84 -7.02
CA MET A 488 -26.22 -16.52 -7.59
C MET A 488 -26.55 -17.08 -8.98
N GLY A 489 -26.21 -16.33 -10.04
CA GLY A 489 -26.32 -16.80 -11.42
C GLY A 489 -25.09 -17.58 -11.88
N GLU A 490 -25.21 -18.29 -13.03
CA GLU A 490 -24.17 -19.13 -13.64
C GLU A 490 -22.77 -18.48 -13.67
N LYS A 491 -22.68 -17.21 -14.08
CA LYS A 491 -21.41 -16.47 -14.16
C LYS A 491 -20.83 -16.25 -12.77
N SER A 492 -21.64 -15.87 -11.79
CA SER A 492 -21.19 -15.62 -10.41
C SER A 492 -20.69 -16.90 -9.75
N VAL A 493 -21.40 -18.02 -9.94
CA VAL A 493 -20.99 -19.34 -9.44
C VAL A 493 -19.67 -19.78 -10.07
N THR A 494 -19.53 -19.63 -11.39
CA THR A 494 -18.29 -19.98 -12.09
C THR A 494 -17.11 -19.16 -11.59
N ASN A 495 -17.28 -17.86 -11.43
CA ASN A 495 -16.21 -16.96 -10.92
C ASN A 495 -15.84 -17.33 -9.48
N LEU A 496 -16.83 -17.59 -8.61
CA LEU A 496 -16.58 -17.95 -7.23
C LEU A 496 -15.79 -19.28 -7.11
N LEU A 497 -16.23 -20.33 -7.82
CA LEU A 497 -15.53 -21.61 -7.81
C LEU A 497 -14.11 -21.49 -8.37
N SER A 498 -13.92 -20.68 -9.41
CA SER A 498 -12.59 -20.39 -9.94
C SER A 498 -11.70 -19.66 -8.91
N ALA A 499 -12.25 -18.68 -8.17
CA ALA A 499 -11.53 -17.98 -7.11
C ALA A 499 -11.15 -18.92 -5.94
N ILE A 500 -12.05 -19.81 -5.54
CA ILE A 500 -11.78 -20.84 -4.53
C ILE A 500 -10.64 -21.77 -5.00
N GLU A 501 -10.68 -22.23 -6.24
CA GLU A 501 -9.64 -23.12 -6.78
C GLU A 501 -8.28 -22.40 -6.88
N LYS A 502 -8.26 -21.16 -7.35
CA LYS A 502 -7.08 -20.30 -7.43
C LYS A 502 -6.46 -20.05 -6.05
N SER A 503 -7.29 -19.92 -5.01
CA SER A 503 -6.81 -19.67 -3.64
C SER A 503 -5.97 -20.83 -3.07
N LYS A 504 -6.16 -22.05 -3.53
CA LYS A 504 -5.36 -23.22 -3.09
C LYS A 504 -3.87 -23.07 -3.35
N GLN A 505 -3.49 -22.26 -4.35
CA GLN A 505 -2.09 -22.02 -4.74
C GLN A 505 -1.48 -20.77 -4.07
N ARG A 506 -2.18 -20.16 -3.13
CA ARG A 506 -1.66 -18.99 -2.40
C ARG A 506 -0.38 -19.35 -1.61
N PRO A 507 0.55 -18.41 -1.38
CA PRO A 507 1.76 -18.63 -0.61
C PRO A 507 1.47 -19.19 0.79
N LEU A 508 2.41 -19.93 1.36
CA LEU A 508 2.32 -20.45 2.72
C LEU A 508 2.02 -19.35 3.76
N SER A 509 2.61 -18.17 3.61
CA SER A 509 2.36 -17.02 4.48
C SER A 509 0.89 -16.60 4.49
N SER A 510 0.20 -16.69 3.34
CA SER A 510 -1.23 -16.40 3.22
C SER A 510 -2.07 -17.42 3.99
N LEU A 511 -1.72 -18.70 3.91
CA LEU A 511 -2.38 -19.75 4.68
C LEU A 511 -2.19 -19.53 6.18
N ILE A 512 -0.94 -19.31 6.65
CA ILE A 512 -0.65 -19.07 8.07
C ILE A 512 -1.46 -17.86 8.57
N SER A 513 -1.52 -16.76 7.81
CA SER A 513 -2.35 -15.60 8.13
C SER A 513 -3.82 -15.99 8.20
N GLY A 514 -4.32 -16.79 7.24
CA GLY A 514 -5.70 -17.26 7.15
C GLY A 514 -6.13 -18.16 8.31
N LEU A 515 -5.23 -18.96 8.88
CA LEU A 515 -5.50 -19.76 10.07
C LEU A 515 -5.92 -18.89 11.27
N GLY A 516 -5.58 -17.62 11.28
CA GLY A 516 -6.06 -16.66 12.26
C GLY A 516 -5.51 -16.87 13.67
N ILE A 517 -4.30 -17.43 13.78
CA ILE A 517 -3.60 -17.69 15.05
C ILE A 517 -3.47 -16.37 15.83
N LEU A 518 -3.73 -16.42 17.12
CA LEU A 518 -3.69 -15.25 17.99
C LEU A 518 -2.28 -14.62 17.97
N HIS A 519 -2.19 -13.31 17.87
CA HIS A 519 -0.96 -12.52 17.77
C HIS A 519 -0.10 -12.75 16.51
N VAL A 520 -0.55 -13.61 15.57
CA VAL A 520 0.12 -13.84 14.29
C VAL A 520 -0.54 -13.00 13.21
N GLY A 521 0.13 -11.92 12.80
CA GLY A 521 -0.25 -11.06 11.68
C GLY A 521 0.49 -11.43 10.40
N SER A 522 0.27 -10.66 9.32
CA SER A 522 0.90 -10.91 8.01
C SER A 522 2.44 -10.93 8.07
N GLU A 523 3.07 -9.98 8.78
CA GLU A 523 4.54 -9.93 8.93
C GLU A 523 5.09 -11.18 9.64
N THR A 524 4.43 -11.60 10.72
CA THR A 524 4.81 -12.83 11.43
C THR A 524 4.58 -14.07 10.56
N SER A 525 3.51 -14.09 9.78
CA SER A 525 3.20 -15.18 8.84
C SER A 525 4.26 -15.30 7.75
N GLU A 526 4.74 -14.20 7.19
CA GLU A 526 5.84 -14.15 6.21
C GLU A 526 7.14 -14.66 6.84
N LEU A 527 7.45 -14.24 8.08
CA LEU A 527 8.63 -14.67 8.83
C LEU A 527 8.60 -16.19 9.06
N LEU A 528 7.46 -16.72 9.52
CA LEU A 528 7.27 -18.16 9.77
C LEU A 528 7.39 -18.98 8.48
N ALA A 529 6.74 -18.54 7.39
CA ALA A 529 6.80 -19.21 6.10
C ALA A 529 8.25 -19.27 5.57
N LYS A 530 8.96 -18.15 5.64
CA LYS A 530 10.36 -18.07 5.22
C LYS A 530 11.29 -18.96 6.04
N GLN A 531 11.09 -19.01 7.37
CA GLN A 531 11.96 -19.74 8.30
C GLN A 531 11.72 -21.25 8.26
N PHE A 532 10.45 -21.69 8.23
CA PHE A 532 10.09 -23.09 8.43
C PHE A 532 9.63 -23.82 7.18
N LYS A 533 9.31 -23.11 6.10
CA LYS A 533 8.98 -23.65 4.77
C LYS A 533 7.72 -24.53 4.69
N SER A 534 7.18 -25.01 5.80
CA SER A 534 5.93 -25.78 5.80
C SER A 534 5.16 -25.64 7.11
N VAL A 535 3.82 -25.82 7.06
CA VAL A 535 2.97 -25.87 8.27
C VAL A 535 3.39 -27.02 9.18
N ASP A 536 3.78 -28.15 8.62
CA ASP A 536 4.18 -29.34 9.39
C ASP A 536 5.44 -29.10 10.22
N THR A 537 6.39 -28.36 9.65
CA THR A 537 7.59 -27.95 10.38
C THR A 537 7.24 -26.97 11.51
N ILE A 538 6.36 -25.99 11.23
CA ILE A 538 5.90 -25.02 12.25
C ILE A 538 5.21 -25.74 13.41
N ALA A 539 4.38 -26.74 13.13
CA ALA A 539 3.64 -27.50 14.13
C ALA A 539 4.52 -28.28 15.12
N GLN A 540 5.78 -28.56 14.76
CA GLN A 540 6.73 -29.35 15.58
C GLN A 540 7.70 -28.44 16.38
N VAL A 541 7.64 -27.13 16.24
CA VAL A 541 8.58 -26.20 16.87
C VAL A 541 8.24 -26.02 18.35
N SER A 542 9.24 -26.10 19.22
CA SER A 542 9.08 -25.81 20.64
C SER A 542 9.01 -24.30 20.92
N LEU A 543 8.47 -23.92 22.08
CA LEU A 543 8.41 -22.52 22.52
C LEU A 543 9.80 -21.85 22.49
N GLU A 544 10.81 -22.51 23.02
CA GLU A 544 12.19 -22.00 23.06
C GLU A 544 12.76 -21.71 21.67
N ASN A 545 12.44 -22.57 20.70
CA ASN A 545 12.88 -22.39 19.33
C ASN A 545 12.13 -21.23 18.63
N PHE A 546 10.86 -20.99 18.97
CA PHE A 546 10.15 -19.81 18.50
C PHE A 546 10.75 -18.51 19.08
N GLU A 547 11.03 -18.48 20.38
CA GLU A 547 11.61 -17.30 21.07
C GLU A 547 13.03 -16.97 20.57
N ALA A 548 13.77 -17.93 20.06
CA ALA A 548 15.08 -17.71 19.46
C ALA A 548 15.04 -16.92 18.13
N ILE A 549 13.85 -16.78 17.53
CA ILE A 549 13.68 -16.08 16.24
C ILE A 549 13.50 -14.59 16.48
N PRO A 550 14.36 -13.72 15.94
CA PRO A 550 14.17 -12.28 16.03
C PRO A 550 12.80 -11.84 15.46
N GLY A 551 11.97 -11.22 16.28
CA GLY A 551 10.62 -10.80 15.92
C GLY A 551 9.50 -11.71 16.45
N ILE A 552 9.81 -12.85 17.07
CA ILE A 552 8.85 -13.72 17.76
C ILE A 552 9.15 -13.69 19.26
N GLY A 553 8.24 -13.09 20.03
CA GLY A 553 8.32 -13.06 21.50
C GLY A 553 7.57 -14.24 22.14
N SER A 554 7.69 -14.39 23.47
CA SER A 554 7.04 -15.43 24.26
C SER A 554 5.54 -15.54 24.05
N ILE A 555 4.84 -14.41 23.90
CA ILE A 555 3.38 -14.37 23.68
C ILE A 555 2.99 -15.00 22.36
N VAL A 556 3.72 -14.66 21.28
CA VAL A 556 3.47 -15.20 19.94
C VAL A 556 3.87 -16.68 19.88
N GLY A 557 5.02 -17.04 20.46
CA GLY A 557 5.49 -18.42 20.54
C GLY A 557 4.51 -19.32 21.28
N ALA A 558 4.01 -18.88 22.44
CA ALA A 558 3.01 -19.61 23.23
C ALA A 558 1.70 -19.82 22.44
N ALA A 559 1.20 -18.78 21.76
CA ALA A 559 -0.01 -18.86 20.93
C ALA A 559 0.14 -19.85 19.76
N LEU A 560 1.33 -19.92 19.14
CA LEU A 560 1.63 -20.90 18.10
C LEU A 560 1.61 -22.33 18.64
N VAL A 561 2.30 -22.58 19.75
CA VAL A 561 2.33 -23.91 20.38
C VAL A 561 0.92 -24.36 20.78
N GLU A 562 0.15 -23.50 21.45
CA GLU A 562 -1.23 -23.77 21.85
C GLU A 562 -2.12 -24.09 20.63
N TYR A 563 -1.98 -23.34 19.54
CA TYR A 563 -2.77 -23.53 18.33
C TYR A 563 -2.55 -24.94 17.73
N PHE A 564 -1.30 -25.37 17.61
CA PHE A 564 -0.94 -26.67 17.03
C PHE A 564 -1.09 -27.86 18.00
N GLN A 565 -1.31 -27.62 19.28
CA GLN A 565 -1.68 -28.66 20.26
C GLN A 565 -3.19 -28.91 20.33
N ASN A 566 -4.00 -28.00 19.80
CA ASN A 566 -5.46 -28.11 19.83
C ASN A 566 -5.95 -29.06 18.73
N SER A 567 -6.67 -30.11 19.12
CA SER A 567 -7.17 -31.15 18.20
C SER A 567 -8.17 -30.65 17.17
N GLU A 568 -8.99 -29.63 17.51
CA GLU A 568 -9.95 -29.03 16.56
C GLU A 568 -9.19 -28.27 15.45
N ASN A 569 -8.13 -27.52 15.82
CA ASN A 569 -7.31 -26.82 14.85
C ASN A 569 -6.55 -27.79 13.93
N LEU A 570 -6.06 -28.92 14.48
CA LEU A 570 -5.43 -29.96 13.66
C LEU A 570 -6.43 -30.59 12.67
N ALA A 571 -7.68 -30.81 13.08
CA ALA A 571 -8.73 -31.32 12.18
C ALA A 571 -9.01 -30.31 11.03
N ILE A 572 -9.04 -29.02 11.32
CA ILE A 572 -9.15 -27.96 10.31
C ILE A 572 -7.97 -28.00 9.33
N ILE A 573 -6.74 -28.16 9.82
CA ILE A 573 -5.53 -28.27 9.01
C ILE A 573 -5.62 -29.47 8.07
N GLU A 574 -6.00 -30.65 8.58
CA GLU A 574 -6.13 -31.86 7.75
C GLU A 574 -7.25 -31.75 6.70
N LYS A 575 -8.33 -31.07 7.02
CA LYS A 575 -9.41 -30.79 6.07
C LYS A 575 -8.94 -29.86 4.94
N LEU A 576 -8.17 -28.80 5.23
CA LEU A 576 -7.53 -27.96 4.22
C LEU A 576 -6.54 -28.74 3.36
N ARG A 577 -5.77 -29.66 3.98
CA ARG A 577 -4.83 -30.53 3.27
C ARG A 577 -5.57 -31.46 2.29
N SER A 578 -6.68 -32.06 2.73
CA SER A 578 -7.50 -32.93 1.87
C SER A 578 -8.14 -32.16 0.71
N ALA A 579 -8.36 -30.86 0.86
CA ALA A 579 -8.85 -29.97 -0.19
C ALA A 579 -7.77 -29.57 -1.21
N GLY A 580 -6.50 -29.90 -0.96
CA GLY A 580 -5.38 -29.58 -1.87
C GLY A 580 -4.85 -28.15 -1.73
N VAL A 581 -5.05 -27.52 -0.57
CA VAL A 581 -4.44 -26.19 -0.27
C VAL A 581 -2.92 -26.34 -0.14
N ASN A 582 -2.18 -25.33 -0.55
CA ASN A 582 -0.72 -25.32 -0.46
C ASN A 582 -0.23 -25.16 0.99
N PHE A 583 0.55 -26.13 1.47
CA PHE A 583 1.11 -26.21 2.83
C PHE A 583 2.60 -25.94 2.90
N THR A 584 3.22 -25.66 1.76
CA THR A 584 4.67 -25.46 1.68
C THR A 584 4.95 -24.11 1.03
N GLU A 585 6.02 -23.48 1.45
CA GLU A 585 6.57 -22.39 0.68
C GLU A 585 7.03 -22.95 -0.63
N ASN A 586 6.38 -22.61 -1.73
CA ASN A 586 6.92 -22.89 -3.04
C ASN A 586 8.29 -22.21 -3.06
N GLU A 587 9.35 -22.98 -3.10
CA GLU A 587 10.59 -22.50 -3.65
C GLU A 587 10.23 -22.06 -5.08
N ASN A 588 9.92 -20.78 -5.26
CA ASN A 588 10.22 -20.19 -6.53
C ASN A 588 11.68 -20.58 -6.71
N LEU A 589 11.93 -21.46 -7.65
CA LEU A 589 13.24 -21.80 -8.16
C LEU A 589 13.84 -20.57 -8.88
N GLU A 590 14.06 -19.47 -8.19
CA GLU A 590 15.35 -18.90 -8.09
C GLU A 590 16.08 -19.87 -7.13
N GLU A 591 16.68 -20.89 -7.69
CA GLU A 591 17.70 -21.68 -7.04
C GLU A 591 18.64 -20.69 -6.36
N TYR A 592 18.50 -20.53 -5.03
CA TYR A 592 19.61 -20.08 -4.23
C TYR A 592 20.62 -21.21 -4.34
N VAL A 593 21.32 -21.25 -5.46
CA VAL A 593 22.49 -22.03 -5.61
C VAL A 593 23.45 -21.44 -4.60
N SER A 594 23.67 -22.16 -3.51
CA SER A 594 24.58 -21.75 -2.42
C SER A 594 26.04 -21.77 -2.84
N SER A 595 26.30 -21.59 -4.15
CA SER A 595 27.59 -21.68 -4.82
C SER A 595 28.64 -20.69 -4.30
N PHE A 596 28.21 -19.61 -3.64
CA PHE A 596 29.12 -18.55 -3.19
C PHE A 596 29.14 -18.35 -1.67
N ILE A 597 28.59 -19.27 -0.88
CA ILE A 597 28.63 -19.17 0.59
C ILE A 597 30.06 -19.07 1.10
N GLY A 598 30.32 -18.08 1.95
CA GLY A 598 31.64 -17.84 2.54
C GLY A 598 32.62 -17.10 1.64
N LEU A 599 32.27 -16.86 0.36
CA LEU A 599 33.10 -16.12 -0.57
C LEU A 599 32.83 -14.63 -0.56
N ARG A 600 33.89 -13.84 -0.71
CA ARG A 600 33.83 -12.39 -0.80
C ARG A 600 34.32 -11.90 -2.16
N PHE A 601 33.48 -11.12 -2.82
CA PHE A 601 33.68 -10.59 -4.15
C PHE A 601 33.86 -9.08 -4.15
N VAL A 602 34.56 -8.56 -5.16
CA VAL A 602 34.61 -7.16 -5.53
C VAL A 602 34.26 -7.06 -7.00
N VAL A 603 33.30 -6.21 -7.37
CA VAL A 603 32.92 -5.97 -8.77
C VAL A 603 33.54 -4.68 -9.25
N THR A 604 34.19 -4.70 -10.45
CA THR A 604 34.82 -3.55 -11.07
C THR A 604 34.72 -3.58 -12.59
N GLY A 605 34.69 -2.41 -13.23
CA GLY A 605 34.50 -2.31 -14.68
C GLY A 605 33.07 -2.47 -15.15
N ARG A 606 32.87 -2.33 -16.47
CA ARG A 606 31.57 -2.45 -17.13
C ARG A 606 31.41 -3.87 -17.69
N ILE A 607 30.35 -4.54 -17.35
CA ILE A 607 30.02 -5.88 -17.86
C ILE A 607 28.80 -5.75 -18.76
N GLU A 608 28.92 -6.18 -19.99
CA GLU A 608 27.85 -6.10 -21.01
C GLU A 608 26.60 -6.83 -20.55
N GLY A 609 25.45 -6.15 -20.62
CA GLY A 609 24.16 -6.71 -20.25
C GLY A 609 23.82 -6.65 -18.74
N TYR A 610 24.71 -6.18 -17.86
CA TYR A 610 24.48 -6.09 -16.43
C TYR A 610 24.95 -4.76 -15.83
N THR A 611 24.12 -4.18 -14.97
CA THR A 611 24.56 -3.10 -14.10
C THR A 611 25.39 -3.66 -12.93
N ARG A 612 26.21 -2.82 -12.33
CA ARG A 612 26.97 -3.21 -11.15
C ARG A 612 26.07 -3.70 -10.00
N SER A 613 24.93 -3.06 -9.80
CA SER A 613 23.96 -3.43 -8.76
C SER A 613 23.35 -4.80 -9.00
N GLU A 614 23.05 -5.14 -10.26
CA GLU A 614 22.54 -6.45 -10.65
C GLU A 614 23.56 -7.57 -10.41
N LEU A 615 24.82 -7.30 -10.70
CA LEU A 615 25.93 -8.24 -10.42
C LEU A 615 26.16 -8.42 -8.92
N GLU A 616 26.12 -7.33 -8.16
CA GLU A 616 26.23 -7.41 -6.70
C GLU A 616 25.04 -8.20 -6.11
N GLN A 617 23.86 -8.03 -6.68
CA GLN A 617 22.67 -8.80 -6.29
C GLN A 617 22.77 -10.28 -6.74
N TYR A 618 23.27 -10.54 -7.95
CA TYR A 618 23.53 -11.89 -8.45
C TYR A 618 24.42 -12.69 -7.51
N ILE A 619 25.51 -12.07 -7.02
CA ILE A 619 26.45 -12.69 -6.05
C ILE A 619 25.77 -12.89 -4.69
N LYS A 620 25.03 -11.91 -4.18
CA LYS A 620 24.33 -11.98 -2.90
C LYS A 620 23.22 -13.04 -2.89
N ASN A 621 22.48 -13.16 -3.99
CA ASN A 621 21.46 -14.19 -4.15
C ASN A 621 22.02 -15.61 -4.11
N ARG A 622 23.32 -15.79 -4.31
CA ARG A 622 24.04 -17.06 -4.25
C ARG A 622 24.86 -17.26 -2.98
N GLY A 623 24.56 -16.43 -1.95
CA GLY A 623 25.19 -16.54 -0.63
C GLY A 623 26.57 -15.86 -0.53
N GLY A 624 27.05 -15.19 -1.59
CA GLY A 624 28.31 -14.45 -1.59
C GLY A 624 28.18 -13.09 -0.92
N SER A 625 29.27 -12.58 -0.37
CA SER A 625 29.38 -11.20 0.14
C SER A 625 30.12 -10.30 -0.85
N VAL A 626 29.64 -9.04 -1.02
CA VAL A 626 30.27 -8.07 -1.92
C VAL A 626 30.87 -6.92 -1.13
N SER A 627 32.10 -6.52 -1.50
CA SER A 627 32.86 -5.42 -0.88
C SER A 627 33.10 -4.31 -1.90
N SER A 628 33.18 -3.07 -1.42
CA SER A 628 33.49 -1.91 -2.28
C SER A 628 34.96 -1.77 -2.62
N SER A 629 35.87 -2.41 -1.83
CA SER A 629 37.33 -2.35 -2.01
C SER A 629 37.97 -3.75 -1.91
N VAL A 630 39.09 -3.93 -2.60
CA VAL A 630 39.89 -5.16 -2.55
C VAL A 630 40.70 -5.20 -1.25
N SER A 631 40.76 -6.36 -0.61
CA SER A 631 41.50 -6.61 0.62
C SER A 631 42.00 -8.04 0.63
N SER A 632 42.90 -8.39 1.58
CA SER A 632 43.38 -9.76 1.79
C SER A 632 42.28 -10.79 2.12
N LYS A 633 41.07 -10.31 2.40
CA LYS A 633 39.87 -11.17 2.65
C LYS A 633 38.98 -11.32 1.40
N THR A 634 39.36 -10.70 0.28
CA THR A 634 38.61 -10.81 -0.99
C THR A 634 39.04 -12.11 -1.69
N ASN A 635 38.08 -12.93 -2.07
CA ASN A 635 38.34 -14.18 -2.78
C ASN A 635 38.45 -13.98 -4.30
N PHE A 636 37.56 -13.15 -4.85
CA PHE A 636 37.48 -12.91 -6.28
C PHE A 636 37.22 -11.44 -6.61
N VAL A 637 37.85 -10.92 -7.65
CA VAL A 637 37.48 -9.66 -8.29
C VAL A 637 36.84 -9.97 -9.63
N VAL A 638 35.56 -9.63 -9.77
CA VAL A 638 34.84 -9.76 -11.04
C VAL A 638 35.10 -8.49 -11.86
N ALA A 639 35.85 -8.65 -12.95
CA ALA A 639 36.31 -7.55 -13.77
C ALA A 639 35.61 -7.53 -15.14
N GLY A 640 35.09 -6.35 -15.50
CA GLY A 640 34.55 -6.04 -16.84
C GLY A 640 35.50 -5.08 -17.59
N GLU A 641 35.01 -4.55 -18.70
CA GLU A 641 35.72 -3.53 -19.49
C GLU A 641 35.94 -2.25 -18.67
N ASP A 642 37.04 -1.54 -18.91
CA ASP A 642 37.42 -0.32 -18.17
C ASP A 642 37.53 -0.50 -16.65
N ALA A 643 37.97 -1.65 -16.19
CA ALA A 643 38.21 -1.92 -14.79
C ALA A 643 39.37 -1.03 -14.25
N GLY A 644 39.01 -0.08 -13.34
CA GLY A 644 39.96 0.92 -12.81
C GLY A 644 40.96 0.37 -11.79
N SER A 645 41.40 1.20 -10.84
CA SER A 645 42.47 0.93 -9.84
C SER A 645 42.28 -0.36 -9.03
N LYS A 646 41.08 -0.90 -8.90
CA LYS A 646 40.78 -2.15 -8.18
C LYS A 646 41.43 -3.38 -8.81
N LEU A 647 41.74 -3.35 -10.11
CA LEU A 647 42.45 -4.42 -10.81
C LEU A 647 43.92 -4.47 -10.33
N SER A 648 44.59 -3.33 -10.28
CA SER A 648 45.97 -3.22 -9.78
C SER A 648 46.08 -3.55 -8.28
N ASP A 649 45.01 -3.28 -7.50
CA ASP A 649 44.99 -3.65 -6.09
C ASP A 649 44.79 -5.16 -5.91
N ALA A 650 44.02 -5.81 -6.78
CA ALA A 650 43.86 -7.27 -6.80
C ALA A 650 45.17 -7.98 -7.14
N GLU A 651 45.89 -7.50 -8.15
CA GLU A 651 47.23 -8.02 -8.54
C GLU A 651 48.25 -7.90 -7.40
N LYS A 652 48.29 -6.73 -6.72
CA LYS A 652 49.19 -6.51 -5.57
C LYS A 652 48.90 -7.43 -4.38
N LEU A 653 47.65 -7.81 -4.21
CA LEU A 653 47.18 -8.67 -3.09
C LEU A 653 47.06 -10.13 -3.49
N ASN A 654 47.45 -10.53 -4.71
CA ASN A 654 47.30 -11.88 -5.27
C ASN A 654 45.84 -12.41 -5.17
N VAL A 655 44.85 -11.54 -5.37
CA VAL A 655 43.44 -11.92 -5.41
C VAL A 655 43.07 -12.35 -6.82
N SER A 656 42.36 -13.48 -6.95
CA SER A 656 41.91 -14.01 -8.24
C SER A 656 40.99 -13.04 -8.97
N ILE A 657 41.31 -12.71 -10.21
CA ILE A 657 40.52 -11.85 -11.10
C ILE A 657 39.79 -12.78 -12.05
N ILE A 658 38.45 -12.64 -12.14
CA ILE A 658 37.60 -13.45 -13.00
C ILE A 658 36.69 -12.58 -13.84
N SER A 659 36.33 -13.05 -15.02
CA SER A 659 35.31 -12.46 -15.88
C SER A 659 33.90 -12.86 -15.40
N PHE A 660 32.86 -12.23 -15.93
CA PHE A 660 31.49 -12.62 -15.61
C PHE A 660 31.14 -14.03 -16.11
N ALA A 661 31.69 -14.45 -17.25
CA ALA A 661 31.52 -15.82 -17.76
C ALA A 661 32.16 -16.86 -16.82
N GLU A 662 33.30 -16.55 -16.23
CA GLU A 662 33.95 -17.41 -15.24
C GLU A 662 33.17 -17.42 -13.92
N LEU A 663 32.60 -16.28 -13.49
CA LEU A 663 31.69 -16.21 -12.36
C LEU A 663 30.45 -17.11 -12.56
N GLN A 664 29.85 -17.09 -13.76
CA GLN A 664 28.76 -17.98 -14.11
C GLN A 664 29.16 -19.45 -14.16
N ASN A 665 30.39 -19.77 -14.54
CA ASN A 665 30.90 -21.13 -14.50
C ASN A 665 31.17 -21.62 -13.09
N LEU A 666 31.70 -20.74 -12.21
CA LEU A 666 31.81 -21.01 -10.76
C LEU A 666 30.46 -21.29 -10.11
N ASP A 667 29.43 -20.57 -10.55
CA ASP A 667 28.05 -20.76 -10.11
C ASP A 667 27.50 -22.16 -10.51
N ARG A 668 27.78 -22.62 -11.74
CA ARG A 668 27.32 -23.91 -12.25
C ARG A 668 28.08 -25.13 -11.67
N GLN A 669 29.34 -24.95 -11.32
CA GLN A 669 30.19 -26.07 -10.89
C GLN A 669 30.13 -26.35 -9.40
N GLY A 670 29.63 -25.40 -8.57
CA GLY A 670 29.65 -25.49 -7.10
C GLY A 670 31.09 -25.75 -6.62
N LEU A 671 31.66 -24.84 -5.84
CA LEU A 671 32.92 -25.16 -5.17
C LEU A 671 32.65 -26.20 -4.09
N HIS A 672 32.99 -27.46 -4.37
CA HIS A 672 33.12 -28.52 -3.37
C HIS A 672 34.42 -28.37 -2.58
#